data_0c10b88c966ab858d26aa959e0ba19b4
#
_entry.id   0c10b88c966ab858d26aa959e0ba19b4
#
_cell.length_a   1.000
_cell.length_b   1.000
_cell.length_c   1.000
_cell.angle_alpha   90.00
_cell.angle_beta   90.00
_cell.angle_gamma   90.00
#
_symmetry.space_group_name_H-M   'P 1'
#
loop_
_entity.id
_entity.type
_entity.pdbx_description
1 polymer ?
#
loop_
_entity_poly.entity_id
_entity_poly.type
_entity_poly.pdbx_seq_one_letter_code
_entity_poly.pdbx_strand_id
1 'polypeptide(L)'
;MVPNATLHPSATFAGTPNFLIRGIGVSGTTRSLDPTVGIIVDGVYLGFPVGANLDMFDRESIEILRGPQGTLLGRNVTGGAIVVRTKRPTGEFGAKVDVTVGDYSRRDLSLSVEGPISETVSAKIAVMSRERDGYWKDNNGGSMVPTAGAIARGYDETGQGASGTKPDVDLTIIRPMLLIQPSENLDITFIGEFLSDKSGTANSRNFVNNDALRRTQLFGYTPPEDRYEINHNLMGGNDLEIDTFIGEFNLQTDSGILTGIASYRELTYDSSTDFDGSPITLFHFPDNHEEQEQQTFELRYAGSYSENIDYVVGVSYFDQEMFVGERRDFGVADIAGVTELSHDSIGIFAELDYLISDKTKITLGARWTEESKDVIFNAIGSCEKDFSSCSGPSSGLMRSGTYDDTTPKIAVTHSLNEDVNIYASYTQGFRSGSFDARARTIDSFLNSQPGPEEVTSIELGLKSTFNDGKVLFNVALFQADYDDIQKLALEECDVNIDTCPSGRIQRLINAAKATIEGIEIETKLSVTDQLSIEGSLGYTDAGFDEFLGFDADGVRGYDPVTDPIAAAALKFERVPELTYNIMANYFQPLANGAELDFRISYSYTDDFYNNALMTEAIKTDSYGLLDASVSYTFAQSGLKLTVFGKNITDEDYHDFALDNVLTSLTWGGVPDTYGLRLTYSFD
;
A
#
# COMPACT_ATOMS: atom_id res chain seq x y z
N MET A 1 -4.54 15.00 4.47
CA MET A 1 -3.28 14.22 4.29
C MET A 1 -2.63 14.01 5.64
N VAL A 2 -1.94 12.90 5.80
CA VAL A 2 -1.17 12.56 7.00
C VAL A 2 0.29 12.86 6.70
N PRO A 3 1.03 13.58 7.56
CA PRO A 3 2.43 13.90 7.32
C PRO A 3 3.28 12.60 7.24
N ASN A 4 4.29 12.60 6.39
CA ASN A 4 5.23 11.49 6.19
C ASN A 4 4.57 10.14 5.83
N ALA A 5 3.35 10.17 5.26
CA ALA A 5 2.67 8.98 4.75
C ALA A 5 2.36 9.17 3.26
N THR A 6 2.93 8.33 2.42
CA THR A 6 2.76 8.37 0.97
C THR A 6 2.23 7.04 0.45
N LEU A 7 1.47 7.12 -0.62
CA LEU A 7 0.97 5.97 -1.36
C LEU A 7 1.49 6.08 -2.80
N HIS A 8 2.26 5.11 -3.22
CA HIS A 8 2.77 5.01 -4.58
C HIS A 8 2.23 3.76 -5.27
N PRO A 9 2.04 3.77 -6.57
CA PRO A 9 1.79 2.53 -7.31
C PRO A 9 3.02 1.60 -7.22
N SER A 10 2.80 0.30 -7.21
CA SER A 10 3.87 -0.69 -7.33
C SER A 10 4.22 -0.91 -8.79
N ALA A 11 4.90 0.05 -9.40
CA ALA A 11 5.25 0.03 -10.83
C ALA A 11 4.01 -0.24 -11.71
N THR A 12 4.05 -1.27 -12.54
CA THR A 12 2.98 -1.65 -13.47
C THR A 12 1.95 -2.63 -12.89
N PHE A 13 2.12 -3.05 -11.63
CA PHE A 13 1.17 -3.97 -10.99
C PHE A 13 0.00 -3.17 -10.41
N ALA A 14 -1.05 -3.02 -11.19
CA ALA A 14 -2.27 -2.35 -10.74
C ALA A 14 -2.90 -3.12 -9.56
N GLY A 15 -3.66 -2.41 -8.73
CA GLY A 15 -4.28 -3.01 -7.55
C GLY A 15 -3.30 -3.38 -6.42
N THR A 16 -1.99 -3.13 -6.59
CA THR A 16 -0.99 -3.38 -5.54
C THR A 16 -0.50 -2.03 -4.98
N PRO A 17 -1.10 -1.52 -3.90
CA PRO A 17 -0.65 -0.29 -3.28
C PRO A 17 0.68 -0.49 -2.54
N ASN A 18 1.56 0.49 -2.63
CA ASN A 18 2.80 0.55 -1.85
C ASN A 18 2.75 1.76 -0.92
N PHE A 19 2.65 1.48 0.37
CA PHE A 19 2.61 2.51 1.40
C PHE A 19 4.00 2.72 1.99
N LEU A 20 4.38 3.98 2.10
CA LEU A 20 5.56 4.39 2.86
C LEU A 20 5.09 5.27 4.01
N ILE A 21 5.53 4.96 5.22
CA ILE A 21 5.31 5.77 6.41
C ILE A 21 6.66 6.10 7.02
N ARG A 22 6.97 7.39 7.18
CA ARG A 22 8.27 7.87 7.69
C ARG A 22 9.47 7.32 6.90
N GLY A 23 9.31 7.19 5.57
CA GLY A 23 10.35 6.62 4.71
C GLY A 23 10.44 5.08 4.74
N ILE A 24 9.68 4.40 5.56
CA ILE A 24 9.68 2.94 5.66
C ILE A 24 8.62 2.37 4.75
N GLY A 25 9.03 1.52 3.81
CA GLY A 25 8.17 0.87 2.81
C GLY A 25 8.92 -0.21 2.07
N VAL A 26 8.21 -1.06 1.33
CA VAL A 26 8.81 -2.06 0.44
C VAL A 26 8.80 -1.53 -0.98
N SER A 27 9.98 -1.39 -1.59
CA SER A 27 10.10 -0.91 -2.97
C SER A 27 9.89 -2.01 -4.03
N GLY A 28 9.82 -3.26 -3.61
CA GLY A 28 9.77 -4.42 -4.49
C GLY A 28 8.36 -4.96 -4.73
N THR A 29 8.20 -5.69 -5.83
CA THR A 29 6.98 -6.42 -6.20
C THR A 29 7.12 -7.94 -6.00
N THR A 30 8.15 -8.37 -5.26
CA THR A 30 8.41 -9.78 -4.96
C THR A 30 7.39 -10.27 -3.93
N ARG A 31 6.60 -11.27 -4.31
CA ARG A 31 5.44 -11.75 -3.52
C ARG A 31 5.82 -12.44 -2.21
N SER A 32 7.05 -12.91 -2.10
CA SER A 32 7.60 -13.51 -0.88
C SER A 32 8.09 -12.50 0.16
N LEU A 33 8.16 -11.21 -0.20
CA LEU A 33 8.51 -10.13 0.74
C LEU A 33 7.25 -9.62 1.43
N ASP A 34 7.22 -9.72 2.75
CA ASP A 34 6.15 -9.11 3.54
C ASP A 34 6.18 -7.58 3.45
N PRO A 35 5.03 -6.92 3.57
CA PRO A 35 4.96 -5.47 3.68
C PRO A 35 5.62 -4.99 4.98
N THR A 36 6.06 -3.73 5.01
CA THR A 36 6.53 -3.03 6.24
C THR A 36 5.44 -2.15 6.84
N VAL A 37 4.40 -1.87 6.05
CA VAL A 37 3.19 -1.17 6.48
C VAL A 37 2.03 -2.14 6.41
N GLY A 38 1.49 -2.52 7.56
CA GLY A 38 0.36 -3.45 7.65
C GLY A 38 -0.95 -2.78 7.22
N ILE A 39 -1.80 -3.54 6.54
CA ILE A 39 -3.17 -3.11 6.23
C ILE A 39 -4.12 -4.01 7.01
N ILE A 40 -4.93 -3.41 7.86
CA ILE A 40 -5.90 -4.11 8.71
C ILE A 40 -7.30 -3.63 8.33
N VAL A 41 -8.15 -4.53 7.85
CA VAL A 41 -9.55 -4.23 7.51
C VAL A 41 -10.47 -4.96 8.46
N ASP A 42 -11.27 -4.23 9.22
CA ASP A 42 -12.21 -4.80 10.21
C ASP A 42 -11.54 -5.76 11.20
N GLY A 43 -10.30 -5.49 11.59
CA GLY A 43 -9.50 -6.31 12.49
C GLY A 43 -8.73 -7.45 11.81
N VAL A 44 -8.87 -7.64 10.51
CA VAL A 44 -8.18 -8.67 9.73
C VAL A 44 -6.93 -8.08 9.08
N TYR A 45 -5.75 -8.62 9.40
CA TYR A 45 -4.50 -8.31 8.72
C TYR A 45 -4.50 -8.89 7.30
N LEU A 46 -4.20 -8.08 6.29
CA LEU A 46 -4.02 -8.54 4.91
C LEU A 46 -2.57 -8.96 4.71
N GLY A 47 -2.34 -10.26 4.55
CA GLY A 47 -0.99 -10.82 4.34
C GLY A 47 -0.38 -10.39 3.03
N PHE A 48 -1.21 -10.08 2.05
CA PHE A 48 -0.81 -9.55 0.76
C PHE A 48 -1.70 -8.35 0.36
N PRO A 49 -1.11 -7.18 0.04
CA PRO A 49 -1.87 -5.95 -0.13
C PRO A 49 -2.59 -5.81 -1.47
N VAL A 50 -2.55 -6.78 -2.38
CA VAL A 50 -3.30 -6.73 -3.65
C VAL A 50 -4.79 -6.59 -3.36
N GLY A 51 -5.42 -5.66 -4.05
CA GLY A 51 -6.84 -5.33 -3.88
C GLY A 51 -7.16 -4.63 -2.57
N ALA A 52 -6.16 -4.19 -1.80
CA ALA A 52 -6.37 -3.34 -0.63
C ALA A 52 -6.90 -1.97 -1.08
N ASN A 53 -8.17 -1.92 -1.40
CA ASN A 53 -8.82 -0.68 -1.81
C ASN A 53 -9.13 0.17 -0.58
N LEU A 54 -8.37 1.24 -0.40
CA LEU A 54 -8.58 2.23 0.67
C LEU A 54 -9.62 3.29 0.34
N ASP A 55 -10.56 2.96 -0.54
CA ASP A 55 -11.64 3.87 -0.87
C ASP A 55 -12.50 4.21 0.34
N MET A 56 -12.94 5.46 0.39
CA MET A 56 -13.84 5.97 1.43
C MET A 56 -15.28 5.44 1.32
N PHE A 57 -15.53 4.51 0.38
CA PHE A 57 -16.83 3.91 0.19
C PHE A 57 -17.27 3.09 1.42
N ASP A 58 -18.35 3.53 2.06
CA ASP A 58 -18.98 2.85 3.20
C ASP A 58 -18.00 2.53 4.36
N ARG A 59 -17.04 3.42 4.60
CA ARG A 59 -16.10 3.32 5.71
C ARG A 59 -16.52 4.19 6.87
N GLU A 60 -16.32 3.71 8.09
CA GLU A 60 -16.49 4.47 9.31
C GLU A 60 -15.24 5.32 9.58
N SER A 61 -14.05 4.68 9.51
CA SER A 61 -12.76 5.34 9.67
C SER A 61 -11.67 4.69 8.83
N ILE A 62 -10.65 5.50 8.50
CA ILE A 62 -9.34 5.07 8.05
C ILE A 62 -8.33 5.76 8.95
N GLU A 63 -7.57 4.96 9.68
CA GLU A 63 -6.56 5.43 10.63
C GLU A 63 -5.18 5.05 10.12
N ILE A 64 -4.24 6.00 10.15
CA ILE A 64 -2.84 5.78 9.80
C ILE A 64 -2.01 5.86 11.07
N LEU A 65 -1.52 4.71 11.50
CA LEU A 65 -0.67 4.54 12.67
C LEU A 65 0.79 4.60 12.21
N ARG A 66 1.53 5.58 12.70
CA ARG A 66 2.91 5.84 12.29
C ARG A 66 3.90 5.23 13.28
N GLY A 67 5.02 4.75 12.77
CA GLY A 67 6.03 4.02 13.54
C GLY A 67 5.62 2.59 13.90
N PRO A 68 6.50 1.79 14.52
CA PRO A 68 6.28 0.38 14.78
C PRO A 68 5.04 0.11 15.62
N GLN A 69 4.20 -0.81 15.17
CA GLN A 69 2.93 -1.21 15.81
C GLN A 69 2.92 -2.69 16.22
N GLY A 70 4.09 -3.29 16.41
CA GLY A 70 4.27 -4.72 16.61
C GLY A 70 3.47 -5.31 17.79
N THR A 71 3.31 -4.57 18.88
CA THR A 71 2.69 -5.08 20.12
C THR A 71 1.23 -5.50 19.95
N LEU A 72 0.38 -4.67 19.38
CA LEU A 72 -1.06 -4.95 19.24
C LEU A 72 -1.41 -5.52 17.86
N LEU A 73 -0.81 -4.99 16.78
CA LEU A 73 -1.16 -5.36 15.43
C LEU A 73 -0.32 -6.53 14.89
N GLY A 74 0.81 -6.82 15.55
CA GLY A 74 1.62 -8.00 15.26
C GLY A 74 2.76 -7.72 14.29
N ARG A 75 2.95 -8.65 13.35
CA ARG A 75 4.08 -8.71 12.44
C ARG A 75 4.01 -7.70 11.30
N ASN A 76 5.14 -7.43 10.67
CA ASN A 76 5.23 -6.72 9.38
C ASN A 76 4.59 -5.31 9.42
N VAL A 77 4.71 -4.63 10.55
CA VAL A 77 4.22 -3.28 10.82
C VAL A 77 5.36 -2.38 11.34
N THR A 78 6.54 -2.54 10.76
CA THR A 78 7.75 -1.82 11.15
C THR A 78 7.68 -0.33 10.83
N GLY A 79 7.06 0.04 9.69
CA GLY A 79 6.82 1.44 9.31
C GLY A 79 5.54 2.00 9.91
N GLY A 80 4.57 1.14 10.19
CA GLY A 80 3.25 1.53 10.69
C GLY A 80 2.13 0.63 10.20
N ALA A 81 0.90 1.13 10.33
CA ALA A 81 -0.27 0.39 9.86
C ALA A 81 -1.37 1.33 9.37
N ILE A 82 -2.18 0.82 8.45
CA ILE A 82 -3.43 1.44 8.00
C ILE A 82 -4.57 0.57 8.50
N VAL A 83 -5.38 1.13 9.37
CA VAL A 83 -6.53 0.43 9.96
C VAL A 83 -7.80 1.01 9.35
N VAL A 84 -8.57 0.14 8.70
CA VAL A 84 -9.82 0.48 8.04
C VAL A 84 -10.98 -0.17 8.79
N ARG A 85 -11.98 0.63 9.15
CA ARG A 85 -13.22 0.14 9.70
C ARG A 85 -14.38 0.42 8.75
N THR A 86 -15.18 -0.62 8.52
CA THR A 86 -16.40 -0.52 7.73
C THR A 86 -17.57 -0.07 8.60
N LYS A 87 -18.44 0.78 8.05
CA LYS A 87 -19.61 1.28 8.77
C LYS A 87 -20.61 0.14 9.01
N ARG A 88 -20.87 -0.19 10.27
CA ARG A 88 -21.83 -1.25 10.67
C ARG A 88 -23.28 -0.83 10.44
N PRO A 89 -24.24 -1.79 10.30
CA PRO A 89 -25.65 -1.49 10.30
C PRO A 89 -26.09 -0.82 11.62
N THR A 90 -26.90 0.23 11.52
CA THR A 90 -27.33 1.02 12.69
C THR A 90 -28.59 0.45 13.36
N GLY A 91 -29.33 -0.43 12.70
CA GLY A 91 -30.64 -0.90 13.16
C GLY A 91 -31.79 0.03 12.78
N GLU A 92 -31.53 1.16 12.17
CA GLU A 92 -32.51 2.08 11.65
C GLU A 92 -32.51 2.00 10.10
N PHE A 93 -33.64 2.34 9.47
CA PHE A 93 -33.68 2.39 8.03
C PHE A 93 -32.90 3.61 7.53
N GLY A 94 -31.96 3.37 6.62
CA GLY A 94 -31.15 4.40 5.97
C GLY A 94 -30.80 4.02 4.54
N ALA A 95 -30.68 5.02 3.67
CA ALA A 95 -30.21 4.81 2.31
C ALA A 95 -29.33 5.99 1.86
N LYS A 96 -28.24 5.68 1.17
CA LYS A 96 -27.35 6.69 0.59
C LYS A 96 -26.99 6.33 -0.84
N VAL A 97 -27.05 7.31 -1.73
CA VAL A 97 -26.63 7.18 -3.14
C VAL A 97 -25.66 8.29 -3.47
N ASP A 98 -24.51 7.93 -4.05
CA ASP A 98 -23.55 8.88 -4.62
C ASP A 98 -23.38 8.56 -6.11
N VAL A 99 -23.55 9.57 -6.98
CA VAL A 99 -23.26 9.48 -8.41
C VAL A 99 -22.22 10.51 -8.77
N THR A 100 -21.12 10.09 -9.39
CA THR A 100 -20.07 11.01 -9.88
C THR A 100 -19.90 10.85 -11.38
N VAL A 101 -19.85 11.97 -12.09
CA VAL A 101 -19.46 12.05 -13.50
C VAL A 101 -18.33 13.06 -13.66
N GLY A 102 -17.43 12.85 -14.62
CA GLY A 102 -16.29 13.74 -14.79
C GLY A 102 -15.53 13.48 -16.08
N ASP A 103 -14.37 14.10 -16.17
CA ASP A 103 -13.47 13.95 -17.30
C ASP A 103 -13.07 12.48 -17.50
N TYR A 104 -12.57 12.16 -18.67
CA TYR A 104 -12.21 10.79 -19.07
C TYR A 104 -13.38 9.81 -18.93
N SER A 105 -14.60 10.25 -19.31
CA SER A 105 -15.82 9.44 -19.23
C SER A 105 -16.12 8.85 -17.84
N ARG A 106 -15.60 9.45 -16.78
CA ARG A 106 -15.76 8.97 -15.41
C ARG A 106 -17.24 8.80 -15.03
N ARG A 107 -17.57 7.64 -14.50
CA ARG A 107 -18.90 7.27 -14.00
C ARG A 107 -18.75 6.42 -12.76
N ASP A 108 -19.02 7.01 -11.59
CA ASP A 108 -19.03 6.27 -10.35
C ASP A 108 -20.45 6.23 -9.79
N LEU A 109 -20.84 5.07 -9.31
CA LEU A 109 -22.09 4.86 -8.57
C LEU A 109 -21.77 4.19 -7.25
N SER A 110 -22.24 4.75 -6.15
CA SER A 110 -22.21 4.10 -4.85
C SER A 110 -23.61 4.10 -4.23
N LEU A 111 -24.03 2.97 -3.69
CA LEU A 111 -25.31 2.78 -3.04
C LEU A 111 -25.10 2.05 -1.72
N SER A 112 -25.67 2.53 -0.64
CA SER A 112 -25.84 1.76 0.59
C SER A 112 -27.29 1.81 1.06
N VAL A 113 -27.81 0.68 1.52
CA VAL A 113 -29.14 0.56 2.11
C VAL A 113 -29.02 -0.30 3.36
N GLU A 114 -29.56 0.17 4.46
CA GLU A 114 -29.56 -0.53 5.74
C GLU A 114 -30.91 -0.48 6.42
N GLY A 115 -31.17 -1.42 7.33
CA GLY A 115 -32.38 -1.38 8.15
C GLY A 115 -32.58 -2.62 9.02
N PRO A 116 -33.55 -2.58 9.95
CA PRO A 116 -33.90 -3.70 10.79
C PRO A 116 -34.63 -4.80 10.01
N ILE A 117 -34.22 -6.05 10.22
CA ILE A 117 -34.95 -7.24 9.80
C ILE A 117 -35.89 -7.71 10.92
N SER A 118 -35.41 -7.57 12.17
CA SER A 118 -36.20 -7.88 13.40
C SER A 118 -35.69 -6.95 14.53
N GLU A 119 -36.25 -7.11 15.73
CA GLU A 119 -35.81 -6.39 16.93
C GLU A 119 -34.34 -6.67 17.30
N THR A 120 -33.78 -7.78 16.87
CA THR A 120 -32.41 -8.21 17.22
C THR A 120 -31.49 -8.39 15.99
N VAL A 121 -31.99 -8.14 14.79
CA VAL A 121 -31.22 -8.36 13.55
C VAL A 121 -31.37 -7.17 12.63
N SER A 122 -30.23 -6.62 12.23
CA SER A 122 -30.12 -5.56 11.23
C SER A 122 -29.25 -5.99 10.07
N ALA A 123 -29.55 -5.50 8.88
CA ALA A 123 -28.77 -5.81 7.68
C ALA A 123 -28.43 -4.53 6.91
N LYS A 124 -27.37 -4.63 6.14
CA LYS A 124 -26.89 -3.59 5.22
C LYS A 124 -26.37 -4.22 3.96
N ILE A 125 -26.58 -3.59 2.85
CA ILE A 125 -25.90 -3.86 1.59
C ILE A 125 -25.30 -2.57 1.05
N ALA A 126 -24.02 -2.61 0.70
CA ALA A 126 -23.31 -1.52 0.06
C ALA A 126 -22.76 -1.98 -1.28
N VAL A 127 -22.94 -1.19 -2.34
CA VAL A 127 -22.50 -1.49 -3.71
C VAL A 127 -21.77 -0.28 -4.26
N MET A 128 -20.62 -0.50 -4.87
CA MET A 128 -19.87 0.52 -5.61
C MET A 128 -19.51 -0.01 -6.99
N SER A 129 -19.66 0.85 -8.01
CA SER A 129 -19.14 0.63 -9.35
C SER A 129 -18.44 1.89 -9.82
N ARG A 130 -17.27 1.75 -10.39
CA ARG A 130 -16.45 2.84 -10.94
C ARG A 130 -15.95 2.48 -12.30
N GLU A 131 -16.14 3.39 -13.22
CA GLU A 131 -15.59 3.31 -14.57
C GLU A 131 -14.96 4.63 -14.95
N ARG A 132 -13.79 4.57 -15.59
CA ARG A 132 -13.10 5.74 -16.14
C ARG A 132 -12.14 5.31 -17.25
N ASP A 133 -12.13 6.08 -18.33
CA ASP A 133 -11.13 5.91 -19.41
C ASP A 133 -9.73 6.30 -18.91
N GLY A 134 -8.70 5.76 -19.56
CA GLY A 134 -7.30 6.08 -19.26
C GLY A 134 -6.93 7.52 -19.60
N TYR A 135 -5.94 8.07 -18.89
CA TYR A 135 -5.35 9.37 -19.21
C TYR A 135 -4.41 9.33 -20.41
N TRP A 136 -3.94 8.15 -20.77
CA TRP A 136 -2.88 7.94 -21.74
C TRP A 136 -3.43 7.58 -23.10
N LYS A 137 -2.86 8.21 -24.14
CA LYS A 137 -3.13 7.90 -25.53
C LYS A 137 -2.01 7.01 -26.05
N ASP A 138 -2.34 5.78 -26.39
CA ASP A 138 -1.41 4.88 -27.05
C ASP A 138 -1.40 5.13 -28.57
N ASN A 139 -0.28 5.64 -29.07
CA ASN A 139 -0.08 5.94 -30.48
C ASN A 139 0.15 4.68 -31.33
N ASN A 140 0.54 3.58 -30.71
CA ASN A 140 0.81 2.32 -31.40
C ASN A 140 -0.42 1.41 -31.47
N GLY A 141 -1.47 1.72 -30.70
CA GLY A 141 -2.73 0.98 -30.69
C GLY A 141 -2.59 -0.49 -30.28
N GLY A 142 -1.57 -0.83 -29.50
CA GLY A 142 -1.31 -2.20 -29.05
C GLY A 142 -0.97 -3.17 -30.18
N SER A 143 -0.48 -2.69 -31.29
CA SER A 143 -0.09 -3.53 -32.43
C SER A 143 1.21 -4.28 -32.09
N MET A 144 1.09 -5.46 -31.48
CA MET A 144 2.21 -6.36 -31.33
C MET A 144 2.74 -6.79 -32.71
N VAL A 145 4.04 -6.64 -32.93
CA VAL A 145 4.76 -7.55 -33.80
C VAL A 145 5.19 -8.73 -32.93
N PRO A 146 4.45 -9.84 -32.91
CA PRO A 146 4.76 -10.91 -32.00
C PRO A 146 6.14 -11.48 -32.37
N THR A 147 6.97 -11.71 -31.37
CA THR A 147 8.20 -12.44 -31.56
C THR A 147 7.88 -13.87 -32.02
N ALA A 148 8.81 -14.51 -32.74
CA ALA A 148 8.63 -15.91 -33.14
C ALA A 148 8.32 -16.82 -31.93
N GLY A 149 8.83 -16.48 -30.74
CA GLY A 149 8.52 -17.16 -29.48
C GLY A 149 7.09 -16.90 -28.98
N ALA A 150 6.58 -15.71 -29.11
CA ALA A 150 5.20 -15.38 -28.76
C ALA A 150 4.21 -16.14 -29.67
N ILE A 151 4.43 -16.16 -30.98
CA ILE A 151 3.62 -16.91 -31.95
C ILE A 151 3.62 -18.41 -31.60
N ALA A 152 4.79 -18.98 -31.28
CA ALA A 152 4.91 -20.39 -30.91
C ALA A 152 4.14 -20.75 -29.63
N ARG A 153 3.87 -19.75 -28.74
CA ARG A 153 3.07 -19.89 -27.51
C ARG A 153 1.57 -19.63 -27.70
N GLY A 154 1.15 -19.36 -28.92
CA GLY A 154 -0.27 -19.16 -29.24
C GLY A 154 -0.79 -17.75 -29.04
N TYR A 155 0.12 -16.75 -28.87
CA TYR A 155 -0.27 -15.36 -29.05
C TYR A 155 -0.55 -15.14 -30.54
N ASP A 156 -1.77 -14.73 -30.85
CA ASP A 156 -2.13 -14.46 -32.25
C ASP A 156 -1.44 -13.17 -32.73
N GLU A 157 -1.29 -13.07 -34.09
CA GLU A 157 -0.67 -11.90 -34.72
C GLU A 157 -1.43 -10.59 -34.43
N THR A 158 -2.65 -10.69 -33.90
CA THR A 158 -3.51 -9.56 -33.58
C THR A 158 -3.31 -9.11 -32.16
N GLY A 159 -2.27 -9.64 -31.45
CA GLY A 159 -2.05 -9.42 -30.03
C GLY A 159 -3.12 -8.57 -29.43
N GLN A 160 -3.65 -8.73 -28.29
CA GLN A 160 -4.87 -8.07 -27.81
C GLN A 160 -4.82 -6.51 -27.81
N GLY A 161 -4.18 -5.94 -28.81
CA GLY A 161 -4.20 -4.55 -29.18
C GLY A 161 -5.50 -4.20 -29.90
N ALA A 162 -6.61 -4.32 -29.23
CA ALA A 162 -7.76 -3.56 -29.68
C ALA A 162 -7.39 -2.08 -29.57
N SER A 163 -7.42 -1.37 -30.69
CA SER A 163 -7.44 0.08 -30.73
C SER A 163 -8.69 0.55 -29.95
N GLY A 164 -8.56 0.72 -28.67
CA GLY A 164 -9.60 1.11 -27.78
C GLY A 164 -8.94 1.26 -26.42
N THR A 165 -9.13 2.40 -25.81
CA THR A 165 -8.83 2.62 -24.41
C THR A 165 -9.57 1.54 -23.62
N LYS A 166 -8.83 0.54 -23.07
CA LYS A 166 -9.38 -0.21 -21.94
C LYS A 166 -9.70 0.82 -20.85
N PRO A 167 -10.80 0.67 -20.12
CA PRO A 167 -11.03 1.53 -18.99
C PRO A 167 -9.81 1.46 -18.07
N ASP A 168 -9.25 2.61 -17.71
CA ASP A 168 -8.15 2.67 -16.73
C ASP A 168 -8.63 2.25 -15.34
N VAL A 169 -9.94 2.41 -15.09
CA VAL A 169 -10.64 1.96 -13.90
C VAL A 169 -11.93 1.24 -14.30
N ASP A 170 -12.07 0.00 -13.85
CA ASP A 170 -13.30 -0.81 -13.96
C ASP A 170 -13.37 -1.67 -12.68
N LEU A 171 -13.95 -1.09 -11.63
CA LEU A 171 -13.99 -1.67 -10.29
C LEU A 171 -15.43 -1.78 -9.79
N THR A 172 -15.78 -2.96 -9.29
CA THR A 172 -17.06 -3.20 -8.61
C THR A 172 -16.81 -3.84 -7.25
N ILE A 173 -17.50 -3.34 -6.21
CA ILE A 173 -17.49 -3.89 -4.86
C ILE A 173 -18.93 -4.08 -4.39
N ILE A 174 -19.22 -5.25 -3.84
CA ILE A 174 -20.51 -5.56 -3.20
C ILE A 174 -20.22 -6.02 -1.77
N ARG A 175 -20.84 -5.36 -0.77
CA ARG A 175 -20.60 -5.65 0.65
C ARG A 175 -21.92 -5.84 1.39
N PRO A 176 -22.43 -7.06 1.53
CA PRO A 176 -23.51 -7.41 2.44
C PRO A 176 -22.99 -7.50 3.87
N MET A 177 -23.81 -7.06 4.85
CA MET A 177 -23.52 -7.17 6.28
C MET A 177 -24.76 -7.58 7.05
N LEU A 178 -24.53 -8.31 8.14
CA LEU A 178 -25.56 -8.69 9.08
C LEU A 178 -25.07 -8.43 10.50
N LEU A 179 -25.83 -7.69 11.29
CA LEU A 179 -25.62 -7.47 12.71
C LEU A 179 -26.70 -8.19 13.49
N ILE A 180 -26.33 -9.07 14.42
CA ILE A 180 -27.21 -9.83 15.28
C ILE A 180 -26.92 -9.46 16.73
N GLN A 181 -27.92 -8.96 17.44
CA GLN A 181 -27.86 -8.51 18.83
C GLN A 181 -28.83 -9.33 19.68
N PRO A 182 -28.47 -10.59 20.03
CA PRO A 182 -29.40 -11.50 20.74
C PRO A 182 -29.70 -11.02 22.17
N SER A 183 -28.84 -10.18 22.75
CA SER A 183 -28.96 -9.55 24.06
C SER A 183 -28.23 -8.19 24.07
N GLU A 184 -28.47 -7.42 25.11
CA GLU A 184 -27.82 -6.09 25.26
C GLU A 184 -26.30 -6.15 25.41
N ASN A 185 -25.74 -7.33 25.72
CA ASN A 185 -24.31 -7.50 25.96
C ASN A 185 -23.61 -8.36 24.89
N LEU A 186 -24.27 -8.75 23.80
CA LEU A 186 -23.67 -9.55 22.74
C LEU A 186 -24.03 -9.01 21.36
N ASP A 187 -23.00 -8.61 20.62
CA ASP A 187 -23.07 -8.24 19.22
C ASP A 187 -22.33 -9.28 18.38
N ILE A 188 -22.94 -9.72 17.28
CA ILE A 188 -22.32 -10.60 16.29
C ILE A 188 -22.49 -9.96 14.92
N THR A 189 -21.39 -9.70 14.25
CA THR A 189 -21.38 -9.10 12.92
C THR A 189 -20.81 -10.07 11.89
N PHE A 190 -21.49 -10.22 10.76
CA PHE A 190 -20.97 -10.89 9.59
C PHE A 190 -20.82 -9.89 8.45
N ILE A 191 -19.66 -9.92 7.77
CA ILE A 191 -19.35 -9.09 6.62
C ILE A 191 -18.95 -10.03 5.48
N GLY A 192 -19.58 -9.88 4.32
CA GLY A 192 -19.07 -10.37 3.04
C GLY A 192 -18.55 -9.20 2.23
N GLU A 193 -17.48 -9.37 1.49
CA GLU A 193 -17.01 -8.41 0.50
C GLU A 193 -16.61 -9.15 -0.77
N PHE A 194 -17.19 -8.74 -1.90
CA PHE A 194 -16.93 -9.28 -3.23
C PHE A 194 -16.40 -8.15 -4.09
N LEU A 195 -15.15 -8.26 -4.52
CA LEU A 195 -14.48 -7.27 -5.33
C LEU A 195 -14.14 -7.87 -6.69
N SER A 196 -14.45 -7.14 -7.76
CA SER A 196 -13.98 -7.42 -9.12
C SER A 196 -13.34 -6.16 -9.70
N ASP A 197 -12.08 -6.25 -10.12
CA ASP A 197 -11.32 -5.16 -10.74
C ASP A 197 -10.76 -5.61 -12.09
N LYS A 198 -11.32 -5.05 -13.17
CA LYS A 198 -10.94 -5.31 -14.57
C LYS A 198 -10.25 -4.09 -15.21
N SER A 199 -9.61 -3.30 -14.38
CA SER A 199 -8.91 -2.07 -14.78
C SER A 199 -7.73 -2.37 -15.73
N GLY A 200 -7.31 -1.34 -16.45
CA GLY A 200 -6.05 -1.34 -17.17
C GLY A 200 -4.85 -1.40 -16.21
N THR A 201 -3.69 -1.74 -16.72
CA THR A 201 -2.44 -1.59 -15.97
C THR A 201 -2.00 -0.12 -15.97
N ALA A 202 -1.24 0.26 -14.95
CA ALA A 202 -0.59 1.56 -14.93
C ALA A 202 0.36 1.69 -16.13
N ASN A 203 0.15 2.73 -16.92
CA ASN A 203 0.93 2.94 -18.14
C ASN A 203 2.31 3.50 -17.81
N SER A 204 3.35 2.84 -18.30
CA SER A 204 4.72 3.31 -18.25
C SER A 204 5.09 4.09 -19.51
N ARG A 205 5.85 5.16 -19.34
CA ARG A 205 6.43 5.91 -20.44
C ARG A 205 7.94 5.69 -20.46
N ASN A 206 8.46 5.24 -21.59
CA ASN A 206 9.89 5.22 -21.78
C ASN A 206 10.40 6.63 -22.03
N PHE A 207 11.38 7.07 -21.25
CA PHE A 207 12.12 8.31 -21.50
C PHE A 207 13.60 7.97 -21.69
N VAL A 208 14.11 8.25 -22.85
CA VAL A 208 15.51 7.91 -23.20
C VAL A 208 16.42 9.02 -22.71
N ASN A 209 16.87 8.94 -21.47
CA ASN A 209 17.98 9.77 -20.98
C ASN A 209 19.22 8.94 -20.61
N ASN A 210 19.14 7.62 -20.67
CA ASN A 210 20.28 6.79 -20.34
C ASN A 210 21.19 6.58 -21.56
N ASP A 211 22.23 7.43 -21.66
CA ASP A 211 23.26 7.33 -22.71
C ASP A 211 24.04 6.00 -22.70
N ALA A 212 24.04 5.27 -21.59
CA ALA A 212 24.86 4.07 -21.43
C ALA A 212 24.30 2.84 -22.16
N LEU A 213 22.99 2.74 -22.34
CA LEU A 213 22.37 1.53 -22.87
C LEU A 213 21.68 1.69 -24.22
N ARG A 214 21.25 2.88 -24.61
CA ARG A 214 20.76 3.26 -25.98
C ARG A 214 20.02 2.17 -26.77
N ARG A 215 19.46 1.15 -26.11
CA ARG A 215 18.85 0.02 -26.83
C ARG A 215 17.62 0.46 -27.62
N THR A 216 16.80 1.34 -27.04
CA THR A 216 15.70 1.95 -27.77
C THR A 216 16.18 2.82 -28.93
N GLN A 217 17.26 3.55 -28.76
CA GLN A 217 17.92 4.28 -29.88
C GLN A 217 18.55 3.34 -30.91
N LEU A 218 19.08 2.18 -30.50
CA LEU A 218 19.61 1.17 -31.42
C LEU A 218 18.54 0.63 -32.37
N PHE A 219 17.28 0.59 -31.93
CA PHE A 219 16.13 0.17 -32.74
C PHE A 219 15.40 1.33 -33.43
N GLY A 220 15.93 2.57 -33.32
CA GLY A 220 15.37 3.75 -33.98
C GLY A 220 14.09 4.29 -33.35
N TYR A 221 13.80 3.90 -32.10
CA TYR A 221 12.64 4.40 -31.37
C TYR A 221 12.92 5.77 -30.76
N THR A 222 11.95 6.67 -30.87
CA THR A 222 11.93 7.96 -30.18
C THR A 222 10.65 8.06 -29.35
N PRO A 223 10.75 8.28 -28.03
CA PRO A 223 9.57 8.45 -27.18
C PRO A 223 8.72 9.65 -27.62
N PRO A 224 7.41 9.65 -27.41
CA PRO A 224 6.54 10.79 -27.64
C PRO A 224 6.99 12.02 -26.82
N GLU A 225 6.81 13.21 -27.37
CA GLU A 225 7.07 14.46 -26.64
C GLU A 225 5.98 14.75 -25.62
N ASP A 226 4.70 14.41 -25.95
CA ASP A 226 3.58 14.60 -25.05
C ASP A 226 3.67 13.60 -23.88
N ARG A 227 3.51 14.12 -22.65
CA ARG A 227 3.60 13.34 -21.41
C ARG A 227 2.51 12.29 -21.26
N TYR A 228 1.38 12.46 -21.94
CA TYR A 228 0.25 11.52 -21.93
C TYR A 228 0.18 10.66 -23.20
N GLU A 229 1.20 10.65 -24.02
CA GLU A 229 1.32 9.74 -25.15
C GLU A 229 2.33 8.61 -24.86
N ILE A 230 1.95 7.39 -25.21
CA ILE A 230 2.75 6.17 -25.06
C ILE A 230 2.78 5.40 -26.38
N ASN A 231 3.66 4.42 -26.49
CA ASN A 231 3.79 3.54 -27.65
C ASN A 231 3.96 2.09 -27.19
N HIS A 232 2.97 1.56 -26.49
CA HIS A 232 3.00 0.18 -26.04
C HIS A 232 2.74 -0.78 -27.18
N ASN A 233 3.38 -1.93 -27.16
CA ASN A 233 3.08 -3.03 -28.08
C ASN A 233 2.39 -4.21 -27.37
N LEU A 234 2.22 -4.16 -26.05
CA LEU A 234 1.36 -5.04 -25.28
C LEU A 234 0.32 -4.21 -24.52
N MET A 235 -0.95 -4.39 -24.81
CA MET A 235 -2.00 -3.81 -23.96
C MET A 235 -2.12 -4.61 -22.68
N GLY A 236 -1.63 -4.00 -21.61
CA GLY A 236 -1.78 -4.53 -20.27
C GLY A 236 -3.23 -4.56 -19.78
N GLY A 237 -3.50 -5.35 -18.77
CA GLY A 237 -4.80 -5.41 -18.09
C GLY A 237 -4.74 -6.25 -16.84
N ASN A 238 -5.72 -6.05 -15.99
CA ASN A 238 -5.96 -6.84 -14.78
C ASN A 238 -7.28 -7.58 -14.89
N ASP A 239 -7.36 -8.72 -14.23
CA ASP A 239 -8.58 -9.39 -13.83
C ASP A 239 -8.35 -9.87 -12.40
N LEU A 240 -8.88 -9.11 -11.43
CA LEU A 240 -8.72 -9.37 -10.00
C LEU A 240 -10.08 -9.64 -9.41
N GLU A 241 -10.22 -10.80 -8.79
CA GLU A 241 -11.40 -11.18 -8.03
C GLU A 241 -11.00 -11.48 -6.59
N ILE A 242 -11.75 -10.93 -5.63
CA ILE A 242 -11.51 -11.14 -4.19
C ILE A 242 -12.84 -11.39 -3.50
N ASP A 243 -12.89 -12.50 -2.80
CA ASP A 243 -13.99 -12.86 -1.90
C ASP A 243 -13.48 -12.85 -0.45
N THR A 244 -14.13 -12.07 0.42
CA THR A 244 -13.78 -11.97 1.83
C THR A 244 -15.00 -12.20 2.71
N PHE A 245 -14.83 -12.99 3.75
CA PHE A 245 -15.85 -13.24 4.78
C PHE A 245 -15.24 -13.00 6.15
N ILE A 246 -15.90 -12.17 6.96
CA ILE A 246 -15.48 -11.83 8.32
C ILE A 246 -16.64 -12.08 9.27
N GLY A 247 -16.37 -12.80 10.36
CA GLY A 247 -17.25 -12.93 11.51
C GLY A 247 -16.58 -12.27 12.72
N GLU A 248 -17.27 -11.35 13.36
CA GLU A 248 -16.86 -10.70 14.61
C GLU A 248 -17.91 -10.88 15.67
N PHE A 249 -17.52 -11.21 16.90
CA PHE A 249 -18.40 -11.10 18.05
C PHE A 249 -17.77 -10.22 19.13
N ASN A 250 -18.63 -9.48 19.84
CA ASN A 250 -18.26 -8.68 21.00
C ASN A 250 -19.20 -9.03 22.15
N LEU A 251 -18.63 -9.62 23.21
CA LEU A 251 -19.36 -9.98 24.44
C LEU A 251 -18.94 -9.04 25.57
N GLN A 252 -19.86 -8.16 25.96
CA GLN A 252 -19.68 -7.31 27.12
C GLN A 252 -19.83 -8.12 28.40
N THR A 253 -18.85 -8.02 29.28
CA THR A 253 -18.84 -8.63 30.61
C THR A 253 -18.83 -7.56 31.69
N ASP A 254 -18.93 -7.93 32.96
CA ASP A 254 -18.88 -6.96 34.08
C ASP A 254 -17.55 -6.17 34.16
N SER A 255 -16.46 -6.72 33.63
CA SER A 255 -15.10 -6.15 33.76
C SER A 255 -14.46 -5.82 32.42
N GLY A 256 -15.13 -6.01 31.27
CA GLY A 256 -14.53 -5.72 29.97
C GLY A 256 -15.29 -6.37 28.81
N ILE A 257 -14.63 -6.41 27.64
CA ILE A 257 -15.18 -6.92 26.38
C ILE A 257 -14.31 -8.06 25.89
N LEU A 258 -14.93 -9.20 25.62
CA LEU A 258 -14.32 -10.29 24.87
C LEU A 258 -14.69 -10.12 23.39
N THR A 259 -13.68 -9.94 22.56
CA THR A 259 -13.83 -9.85 21.10
C THR A 259 -13.21 -11.06 20.43
N GLY A 260 -13.93 -11.70 19.51
CA GLY A 260 -13.40 -12.73 18.63
C GLY A 260 -13.63 -12.35 17.17
N ILE A 261 -12.61 -12.56 16.34
CA ILE A 261 -12.65 -12.30 14.90
C ILE A 261 -12.16 -13.54 14.18
N ALA A 262 -12.88 -13.95 13.14
CA ALA A 262 -12.47 -15.00 12.22
C ALA A 262 -12.71 -14.54 10.80
N SER A 263 -11.77 -14.83 9.88
CA SER A 263 -11.92 -14.46 8.49
C SER A 263 -11.41 -15.53 7.54
N TYR A 264 -12.00 -15.54 6.34
CA TYR A 264 -11.51 -16.24 5.16
C TYR A 264 -11.46 -15.24 4.00
N ARG A 265 -10.37 -15.26 3.26
CA ARG A 265 -10.18 -14.44 2.05
C ARG A 265 -9.58 -15.29 0.95
N GLU A 266 -10.16 -15.21 -0.23
CA GLU A 266 -9.69 -15.83 -1.46
C GLU A 266 -9.46 -14.75 -2.50
N LEU A 267 -8.40 -14.89 -3.30
CA LEU A 267 -8.01 -13.94 -4.34
C LEU A 267 -7.53 -14.70 -5.55
N THR A 268 -8.00 -14.28 -6.73
CA THR A 268 -7.44 -14.67 -8.04
C THR A 268 -7.04 -13.40 -8.78
N TYR A 269 -5.83 -13.36 -9.32
CA TYR A 269 -5.30 -12.20 -10.00
C TYR A 269 -4.55 -12.58 -11.27
N ASP A 270 -5.13 -12.24 -12.42
CA ASP A 270 -4.48 -12.33 -13.72
C ASP A 270 -4.05 -10.96 -14.18
N SER A 271 -2.80 -10.82 -14.63
CA SER A 271 -2.32 -9.54 -15.12
C SER A 271 -1.34 -9.68 -16.30
N SER A 272 -1.33 -8.63 -17.13
CA SER A 272 -0.36 -8.48 -18.20
C SER A 272 0.10 -7.03 -18.30
N THR A 273 1.40 -6.80 -18.59
CA THR A 273 1.92 -5.45 -18.64
C THR A 273 3.09 -5.30 -19.61
N ASP A 274 3.08 -4.20 -20.35
CA ASP A 274 4.23 -3.70 -21.10
C ASP A 274 5.16 -2.98 -20.11
N PHE A 275 6.32 -3.58 -19.85
CA PHE A 275 7.26 -3.07 -18.85
C PHE A 275 8.39 -2.24 -19.48
N ASP A 276 8.43 -2.08 -20.80
CA ASP A 276 9.48 -1.30 -21.45
C ASP A 276 9.00 0.00 -22.08
N GLY A 277 7.67 0.20 -22.20
CA GLY A 277 7.05 1.44 -22.66
C GLY A 277 7.41 1.78 -24.13
N SER A 278 7.73 0.79 -24.95
CA SER A 278 8.17 0.97 -26.34
C SER A 278 7.38 0.10 -27.32
N PRO A 279 7.40 0.40 -28.64
CA PRO A 279 6.72 -0.43 -29.64
C PRO A 279 7.49 -1.72 -29.99
N ILE A 280 8.49 -2.07 -29.20
CA ILE A 280 9.38 -3.22 -29.43
C ILE A 280 9.46 -4.02 -28.14
N THR A 281 9.21 -5.32 -28.18
CA THR A 281 9.33 -6.17 -27.01
C THR A 281 10.78 -6.24 -26.52
N LEU A 282 11.08 -5.50 -25.47
CA LEU A 282 12.36 -5.55 -24.77
C LEU A 282 12.19 -6.19 -23.39
N PHE A 283 11.08 -5.90 -22.71
CA PHE A 283 10.73 -6.51 -21.43
C PHE A 283 9.23 -6.38 -21.17
N HIS A 284 8.53 -7.51 -21.19
CA HIS A 284 7.11 -7.61 -20.86
C HIS A 284 6.86 -8.64 -19.78
N PHE A 285 5.75 -8.47 -19.06
CA PHE A 285 5.09 -9.50 -18.27
C PHE A 285 3.78 -9.87 -18.98
N PRO A 286 3.80 -10.78 -19.96
CA PRO A 286 2.62 -11.04 -20.78
C PRO A 286 1.57 -11.88 -20.07
N ASP A 287 1.98 -12.72 -19.11
CA ASP A 287 1.12 -13.58 -18.31
C ASP A 287 1.64 -13.58 -16.86
N ASN A 288 0.81 -13.17 -15.92
CA ASN A 288 0.99 -13.41 -14.50
C ASN A 288 -0.32 -13.99 -13.99
N HIS A 289 -0.24 -15.00 -13.15
CA HIS A 289 -1.37 -15.64 -12.51
C HIS A 289 -1.06 -15.85 -11.03
N GLU A 290 -1.93 -15.35 -10.17
CA GLU A 290 -1.76 -15.45 -8.72
C GLU A 290 -3.07 -15.94 -8.10
N GLU A 291 -2.95 -16.92 -7.21
CA GLU A 291 -4.03 -17.38 -6.34
C GLU A 291 -3.57 -17.24 -4.90
N GLN A 292 -4.46 -16.80 -4.02
CA GLN A 292 -4.19 -16.70 -2.59
C GLN A 292 -5.41 -17.14 -1.80
N GLU A 293 -5.18 -17.98 -0.80
CA GLU A 293 -6.13 -18.26 0.28
C GLU A 293 -5.54 -17.78 1.60
N GLN A 294 -6.36 -17.14 2.44
CA GLN A 294 -5.96 -16.64 3.74
C GLN A 294 -7.02 -16.90 4.78
N GLN A 295 -6.60 -17.37 5.95
CA GLN A 295 -7.45 -17.53 7.12
C GLN A 295 -6.85 -16.80 8.31
N THR A 296 -7.69 -16.09 9.10
CA THR A 296 -7.23 -15.45 10.32
C THR A 296 -8.19 -15.74 11.47
N PHE A 297 -7.63 -15.78 12.66
CA PHE A 297 -8.38 -15.87 13.89
C PHE A 297 -7.72 -15.00 14.96
N GLU A 298 -8.52 -14.21 15.68
CA GLU A 298 -8.09 -13.45 16.84
C GLU A 298 -9.11 -13.59 17.96
N LEU A 299 -8.62 -13.74 19.20
CA LEU A 299 -9.41 -13.66 20.41
C LEU A 299 -8.70 -12.74 21.39
N ARG A 300 -9.38 -11.65 21.80
CA ARG A 300 -8.84 -10.71 22.76
C ARG A 300 -9.83 -10.32 23.83
N TYR A 301 -9.31 -10.01 25.00
CA TYR A 301 -10.08 -9.45 26.11
C TYR A 301 -9.51 -8.11 26.50
N ALA A 302 -10.32 -7.06 26.44
CA ALA A 302 -10.02 -5.71 26.90
C ALA A 302 -10.86 -5.39 28.13
N GLY A 303 -10.22 -4.99 29.24
CA GLY A 303 -10.95 -4.73 30.48
C GLY A 303 -10.19 -3.90 31.46
N SER A 304 -10.87 -3.58 32.57
CA SER A 304 -10.32 -2.83 33.68
C SER A 304 -10.22 -3.72 34.91
N TYR A 305 -9.02 -3.81 35.50
CA TYR A 305 -8.82 -4.52 36.77
C TYR A 305 -9.17 -3.63 37.97
N SER A 306 -8.96 -2.34 37.85
CA SER A 306 -9.28 -1.31 38.85
C SER A 306 -9.46 0.03 38.15
N GLU A 307 -9.85 1.08 38.93
CA GLU A 307 -9.94 2.45 38.40
C GLU A 307 -8.63 3.00 37.79
N ASN A 308 -7.50 2.37 38.11
CA ASN A 308 -6.18 2.78 37.65
C ASN A 308 -5.50 1.81 36.68
N ILE A 309 -6.09 0.67 36.38
CA ILE A 309 -5.45 -0.38 35.56
C ILE A 309 -6.43 -0.86 34.49
N ASP A 310 -6.12 -0.55 33.25
CA ASP A 310 -6.74 -1.11 32.06
C ASP A 310 -5.77 -2.07 31.37
N TYR A 311 -6.29 -3.12 30.73
CA TYR A 311 -5.46 -4.09 30.05
C TYR A 311 -6.15 -4.68 28.83
N VAL A 312 -5.31 -5.12 27.89
CA VAL A 312 -5.69 -5.94 26.74
C VAL A 312 -4.78 -7.17 26.71
N VAL A 313 -5.37 -8.35 26.53
CA VAL A 313 -4.63 -9.61 26.30
C VAL A 313 -5.26 -10.32 25.12
N GLY A 314 -4.46 -11.00 24.33
CA GLY A 314 -5.02 -11.71 23.19
C GLY A 314 -4.08 -12.71 22.55
N VAL A 315 -4.67 -13.51 21.67
CA VAL A 315 -3.98 -14.48 20.81
C VAL A 315 -4.51 -14.33 19.39
N SER A 316 -3.59 -14.47 18.43
CA SER A 316 -3.91 -14.42 17.00
C SER A 316 -3.29 -15.59 16.27
N TYR A 317 -3.95 -16.04 15.24
CA TYR A 317 -3.47 -17.03 14.27
C TYR A 317 -3.72 -16.52 12.86
N PHE A 318 -2.77 -16.79 11.99
CA PHE A 318 -2.81 -16.44 10.58
C PHE A 318 -2.26 -17.62 9.77
N ASP A 319 -2.90 -17.90 8.66
CA ASP A 319 -2.51 -18.91 7.70
C ASP A 319 -2.75 -18.40 6.28
N GLN A 320 -1.80 -18.62 5.38
CA GLN A 320 -1.86 -18.18 4.00
C GLN A 320 -1.16 -19.17 3.08
N GLU A 321 -1.85 -19.52 2.00
CA GLU A 321 -1.28 -20.22 0.86
C GLU A 321 -1.33 -19.34 -0.37
N MET A 322 -0.28 -19.39 -1.19
CA MET A 322 -0.14 -18.58 -2.39
C MET A 322 0.46 -19.39 -3.54
N PHE A 323 -0.13 -19.26 -4.70
CA PHE A 323 0.43 -19.69 -5.98
C PHE A 323 0.76 -18.47 -6.83
N VAL A 324 1.97 -18.40 -7.39
CA VAL A 324 2.42 -17.30 -8.23
C VAL A 324 3.06 -17.85 -9.49
N GLY A 325 2.41 -17.69 -10.64
CA GLY A 325 2.94 -17.92 -11.97
C GLY A 325 3.35 -16.59 -12.60
N GLU A 326 4.60 -16.48 -13.06
CA GLU A 326 5.11 -15.27 -13.71
C GLU A 326 5.86 -15.63 -14.98
N ARG A 327 5.57 -14.90 -16.07
CA ARG A 327 6.31 -14.97 -17.33
C ARG A 327 6.93 -13.61 -17.64
N ARG A 328 8.20 -13.64 -18.06
CA ARG A 328 8.94 -12.48 -18.54
C ARG A 328 9.37 -12.72 -19.97
N ASP A 329 8.99 -11.84 -20.89
CA ASP A 329 9.37 -11.88 -22.29
C ASP A 329 10.39 -10.77 -22.59
N PHE A 330 11.56 -11.16 -23.06
CA PHE A 330 12.65 -10.26 -23.47
C PHE A 330 12.77 -10.12 -24.99
N GLY A 331 11.74 -10.49 -25.72
CA GLY A 331 11.70 -10.43 -27.18
C GLY A 331 12.44 -11.54 -27.89
N VAL A 332 13.59 -11.93 -27.40
CA VAL A 332 14.43 -13.03 -27.98
C VAL A 332 14.30 -14.33 -27.19
N ALA A 333 13.87 -14.23 -25.92
CA ALA A 333 13.65 -15.36 -25.02
C ALA A 333 12.62 -15.00 -23.99
N ASP A 334 11.88 -15.97 -23.52
CA ASP A 334 11.02 -15.85 -22.36
C ASP A 334 11.51 -16.74 -21.22
N ILE A 335 11.21 -16.31 -20.01
CA ILE A 335 11.46 -17.04 -18.77
C ILE A 335 10.14 -17.10 -18.03
N ALA A 336 9.71 -18.29 -17.67
CA ALA A 336 8.51 -18.48 -16.87
C ALA A 336 8.83 -19.37 -15.66
N GLY A 337 8.11 -19.15 -14.58
CA GLY A 337 8.25 -19.93 -13.36
C GLY A 337 7.01 -19.88 -12.49
N VAL A 338 6.93 -20.85 -11.58
CA VAL A 338 5.89 -20.95 -10.57
C VAL A 338 6.54 -20.97 -9.19
N THR A 339 5.94 -20.26 -8.27
CA THR A 339 6.32 -20.30 -6.85
C THR A 339 5.08 -20.59 -6.03
N GLU A 340 5.16 -21.57 -5.14
CA GLU A 340 4.15 -21.84 -4.14
C GLU A 340 4.71 -21.39 -2.78
N LEU A 341 3.93 -20.63 -2.05
CA LEU A 341 4.29 -20.06 -0.75
C LEU A 341 3.25 -20.48 0.28
N SER A 342 3.70 -21.00 1.42
CA SER A 342 2.88 -21.25 2.58
C SER A 342 3.43 -20.49 3.76
N HIS A 343 2.55 -19.87 4.55
CA HIS A 343 2.93 -19.00 5.63
C HIS A 343 1.92 -19.09 6.79
N ASP A 344 2.36 -19.57 7.92
CA ASP A 344 1.56 -19.55 9.14
C ASP A 344 2.21 -18.71 10.24
N SER A 345 1.40 -18.13 11.12
CA SER A 345 1.87 -17.32 12.24
C SER A 345 0.96 -17.44 13.45
N ILE A 346 1.57 -17.49 14.62
CA ILE A 346 0.88 -17.40 15.91
C ILE A 346 1.45 -16.23 16.71
N GLY A 347 0.56 -15.46 17.37
CA GLY A 347 0.96 -14.34 18.22
C GLY A 347 0.23 -14.37 19.56
N ILE A 348 0.94 -14.02 20.63
CA ILE A 348 0.38 -13.83 21.97
C ILE A 348 0.81 -12.44 22.44
N PHE A 349 -0.16 -11.63 22.86
CA PHE A 349 0.11 -10.24 23.22
C PHE A 349 -0.62 -9.80 24.49
N ALA A 350 -0.01 -8.81 25.16
CA ALA A 350 -0.60 -8.12 26.28
C ALA A 350 -0.16 -6.66 26.30
N GLU A 351 -1.08 -5.77 26.64
CA GLU A 351 -0.79 -4.36 26.94
C GLU A 351 -1.52 -3.95 28.21
N LEU A 352 -0.86 -3.17 29.05
CA LEU A 352 -1.36 -2.69 30.34
C LEU A 352 -1.16 -1.19 30.40
N ASP A 353 -2.23 -0.47 30.67
CA ASP A 353 -2.24 0.96 31.02
C ASP A 353 -2.37 1.13 32.53
N TYR A 354 -1.41 1.81 33.14
CA TYR A 354 -1.39 2.10 34.57
C TYR A 354 -1.42 3.61 34.85
N LEU A 355 -2.48 4.08 35.47
CA LEU A 355 -2.61 5.45 35.96
C LEU A 355 -1.84 5.61 37.28
N ILE A 356 -0.61 6.12 37.21
CA ILE A 356 0.22 6.44 38.41
C ILE A 356 -0.41 7.57 39.18
N SER A 357 -1.05 8.51 38.51
CA SER A 357 -1.78 9.64 39.03
C SER A 357 -2.85 10.07 38.04
N ASP A 358 -3.78 10.93 38.44
CA ASP A 358 -4.82 11.49 37.56
C ASP A 358 -4.27 12.17 36.31
N LYS A 359 -2.96 12.45 36.27
CA LYS A 359 -2.29 13.12 35.15
C LYS A 359 -1.27 12.27 34.41
N THR A 360 -0.87 11.13 34.96
CA THR A 360 0.25 10.35 34.40
C THR A 360 -0.16 8.92 34.21
N LYS A 361 -0.07 8.47 32.98
CA LYS A 361 -0.29 7.10 32.56
C LYS A 361 1.00 6.48 32.03
N ILE A 362 1.28 5.25 32.43
CA ILE A 362 2.32 4.39 31.82
C ILE A 362 1.61 3.28 31.05
N THR A 363 2.03 3.07 29.82
CA THR A 363 1.63 1.92 28.99
C THR A 363 2.81 0.95 28.89
N LEU A 364 2.57 -0.33 29.17
CA LEU A 364 3.55 -1.42 29.01
C LEU A 364 2.91 -2.49 28.14
N GLY A 365 3.59 -2.85 27.06
CA GLY A 365 3.10 -3.88 26.14
C GLY A 365 4.21 -4.82 25.72
N ALA A 366 3.82 -6.03 25.37
CA ALA A 366 4.70 -7.01 24.72
C ALA A 366 3.86 -7.98 23.87
N ARG A 367 4.44 -8.41 22.76
CA ARG A 367 3.93 -9.48 21.93
C ARG A 367 5.05 -10.43 21.57
N TRP A 368 4.81 -11.72 21.71
CA TRP A 368 5.59 -12.76 21.08
C TRP A 368 4.88 -13.25 19.83
N THR A 369 5.64 -13.40 18.75
CA THR A 369 5.13 -13.91 17.47
C THR A 369 6.11 -14.95 16.94
N GLU A 370 5.61 -16.08 16.44
CA GLU A 370 6.35 -17.06 15.67
C GLU A 370 5.72 -17.19 14.29
N GLU A 371 6.55 -17.25 13.27
CA GLU A 371 6.15 -17.37 11.86
C GLU A 371 6.91 -18.51 11.19
N SER A 372 6.19 -19.39 10.50
CA SER A 372 6.80 -20.43 9.66
C SER A 372 6.47 -20.14 8.20
N LYS A 373 7.47 -20.27 7.35
CA LYS A 373 7.34 -20.04 5.91
C LYS A 373 7.99 -21.17 5.14
N ASP A 374 7.25 -21.68 4.15
CA ASP A 374 7.73 -22.64 3.19
C ASP A 374 7.61 -22.04 1.78
N VAL A 375 8.58 -22.32 0.93
CA VAL A 375 8.55 -21.96 -0.48
C VAL A 375 8.95 -23.14 -1.34
N ILE A 376 8.14 -23.44 -2.35
CA ILE A 376 8.46 -24.38 -3.41
C ILE A 376 8.66 -23.58 -4.69
N PHE A 377 9.85 -23.66 -5.24
CA PHE A 377 10.21 -22.96 -6.46
C PHE A 377 10.30 -23.94 -7.62
N ASN A 378 9.45 -23.73 -8.63
CA ASN A 378 9.41 -24.50 -9.86
C ASN A 378 9.83 -23.61 -11.02
N ALA A 379 11.03 -23.84 -11.44
CA ALA A 379 11.65 -23.46 -12.72
C ALA A 379 11.86 -21.99 -13.05
N ILE A 380 13.09 -21.72 -13.32
CA ILE A 380 13.49 -20.86 -14.42
C ILE A 380 13.51 -21.74 -15.67
N GLY A 381 12.47 -21.71 -16.47
CA GLY A 381 12.33 -22.61 -17.60
C GLY A 381 11.20 -22.24 -18.52
N SER A 382 10.59 -23.23 -19.10
CA SER A 382 9.42 -23.09 -19.94
C SER A 382 8.19 -23.61 -19.23
N CYS A 383 7.15 -22.80 -19.17
CA CYS A 383 5.83 -23.19 -18.65
C CYS A 383 4.78 -23.15 -19.76
N GLU A 384 3.74 -23.96 -19.64
CA GLU A 384 2.51 -23.75 -20.40
C GLU A 384 1.93 -22.35 -20.08
N LYS A 385 1.02 -21.86 -20.91
CA LYS A 385 0.48 -20.51 -20.77
C LYS A 385 -0.25 -20.30 -19.43
N ASP A 386 -0.95 -21.33 -18.99
CA ASP A 386 -1.73 -21.36 -17.74
C ASP A 386 -0.92 -21.81 -16.51
N PHE A 387 0.40 -21.95 -16.64
CA PHE A 387 1.31 -22.41 -15.59
C PHE A 387 1.01 -23.80 -15.03
N SER A 388 0.09 -24.55 -15.62
CA SER A 388 -0.29 -25.88 -15.17
C SER A 388 0.83 -26.93 -15.26
N SER A 389 1.83 -26.67 -16.09
CA SER A 389 3.02 -27.49 -16.26
C SER A 389 4.23 -26.63 -16.57
N CYS A 390 5.25 -26.75 -15.74
CA CYS A 390 6.54 -26.08 -15.92
C CYS A 390 7.67 -27.11 -15.99
N SER A 391 8.67 -26.83 -16.83
CA SER A 391 9.86 -27.67 -16.97
C SER A 391 11.12 -26.81 -16.92
N GLY A 392 12.10 -27.22 -16.13
CA GLY A 392 13.38 -26.53 -16.00
C GLY A 392 14.28 -27.19 -14.96
N PRO A 393 15.54 -26.74 -14.85
CA PRO A 393 16.54 -27.36 -13.97
C PRO A 393 16.26 -27.17 -12.48
N SER A 394 15.32 -26.29 -12.10
CA SER A 394 15.03 -25.90 -10.71
C SER A 394 13.66 -26.38 -10.21
N SER A 395 12.99 -27.31 -10.92
CA SER A 395 11.68 -27.80 -10.49
C SER A 395 11.70 -28.47 -9.13
N GLY A 396 10.80 -28.05 -8.20
CA GLY A 396 10.61 -28.64 -6.89
C GLY A 396 11.69 -28.32 -5.87
N LEU A 397 12.43 -27.21 -6.03
CA LEU A 397 13.33 -26.73 -4.98
C LEU A 397 12.53 -26.17 -3.81
N MET A 398 12.77 -26.71 -2.62
CA MET A 398 12.06 -26.31 -1.41
C MET A 398 13.00 -25.62 -0.40
N ARG A 399 12.50 -24.59 0.24
CA ARG A 399 13.13 -23.93 1.40
C ARG A 399 12.09 -23.71 2.47
N SER A 400 12.53 -23.77 3.72
CA SER A 400 11.71 -23.53 4.90
C SER A 400 12.44 -22.64 5.89
N GLY A 401 11.70 -21.86 6.65
CA GLY A 401 12.25 -21.04 7.74
C GLY A 401 11.22 -20.79 8.82
N THR A 402 11.66 -20.80 10.06
CA THR A 402 10.85 -20.38 11.22
C THR A 402 11.56 -19.22 11.91
N TYR A 403 10.81 -18.19 12.21
CA TYR A 403 11.29 -16.92 12.75
C TYR A 403 10.42 -16.52 13.93
N ASP A 404 11.00 -16.09 15.03
CA ASP A 404 10.26 -15.60 16.17
C ASP A 404 10.87 -14.30 16.71
N ASP A 405 10.04 -13.47 17.31
CA ASP A 405 10.48 -12.25 17.97
C ASP A 405 9.51 -11.83 19.09
N THR A 406 10.03 -10.99 19.99
CA THR A 406 9.25 -10.37 21.05
C THR A 406 9.34 -8.86 20.96
N THR A 407 8.27 -8.21 20.56
CA THR A 407 8.19 -6.76 20.37
C THR A 407 7.65 -6.04 21.61
N PRO A 408 8.51 -5.33 22.38
CA PRO A 408 8.08 -4.55 23.55
C PRO A 408 7.56 -3.17 23.15
N LYS A 409 6.73 -2.60 24.05
CA LYS A 409 6.29 -1.21 24.03
C LYS A 409 6.31 -0.63 25.42
N ILE A 410 6.87 0.56 25.56
CA ILE A 410 6.82 1.37 26.77
C ILE A 410 6.43 2.77 26.39
N ALA A 411 5.38 3.33 27.02
CA ALA A 411 5.03 4.72 26.80
C ALA A 411 4.64 5.39 28.12
N VAL A 412 4.90 6.69 28.21
CA VAL A 412 4.48 7.55 29.30
C VAL A 412 3.72 8.72 28.71
N THR A 413 2.51 8.95 29.18
CA THR A 413 1.70 10.13 28.84
C THR A 413 1.48 10.95 30.09
N HIS A 414 1.70 12.26 30.00
CA HIS A 414 1.49 13.18 31.10
C HIS A 414 0.64 14.38 30.66
N SER A 415 -0.50 14.58 31.35
CA SER A 415 -1.39 15.73 31.13
C SER A 415 -0.87 16.93 31.90
N LEU A 416 -0.32 17.91 31.19
CA LEU A 416 0.10 19.20 31.83
C LEU A 416 -1.10 19.95 32.37
N ASN A 417 -2.19 19.97 31.61
CA ASN A 417 -3.50 20.48 31.96
C ASN A 417 -4.57 19.75 31.13
N GLU A 418 -5.82 20.19 31.13
CA GLU A 418 -6.94 19.57 30.40
C GLU A 418 -6.76 19.65 28.88
N ASP A 419 -5.98 20.62 28.40
CA ASP A 419 -5.81 20.92 26.97
C ASP A 419 -4.51 20.40 26.39
N VAL A 420 -3.51 20.00 27.21
CA VAL A 420 -2.16 19.71 26.76
C VAL A 420 -1.64 18.40 27.36
N ASN A 421 -1.34 17.46 26.49
CA ASN A 421 -0.69 16.21 26.83
C ASN A 421 0.70 16.14 26.18
N ILE A 422 1.69 15.68 26.93
CA ILE A 422 3.01 15.29 26.41
C ILE A 422 3.17 13.78 26.57
N TYR A 423 3.92 13.17 25.66
CA TYR A 423 4.22 11.76 25.75
C TYR A 423 5.63 11.43 25.28
N ALA A 424 6.14 10.31 25.75
CA ALA A 424 7.33 9.67 25.25
C ALA A 424 7.03 8.18 25.06
N SER A 425 7.52 7.59 24.00
CA SER A 425 7.37 6.15 23.75
C SER A 425 8.64 5.54 23.22
N TYR A 426 8.82 4.27 23.55
CA TYR A 426 9.77 3.32 22.97
C TYR A 426 8.97 2.15 22.42
N THR A 427 9.14 1.84 21.17
CA THR A 427 8.46 0.74 20.49
C THR A 427 9.45 -0.04 19.62
N GLN A 428 9.23 -1.33 19.54
CA GLN A 428 9.98 -2.21 18.64
C GLN A 428 9.02 -2.89 17.67
N GLY A 429 9.48 -3.15 16.47
CA GLY A 429 8.78 -3.94 15.46
C GLY A 429 9.76 -4.81 14.71
N PHE A 430 9.26 -5.87 14.11
CA PHE A 430 10.05 -6.73 13.25
C PHE A 430 9.29 -7.10 11.98
N ARG A 431 10.04 -7.45 10.94
CA ARG A 431 9.55 -8.14 9.76
C ARG A 431 10.29 -9.45 9.64
N SER A 432 9.56 -10.55 9.48
CA SER A 432 10.16 -11.88 9.48
C SER A 432 11.10 -12.11 8.29
N GLY A 433 11.93 -13.12 8.39
CA GLY A 433 12.77 -13.58 7.29
C GLY A 433 11.93 -14.02 6.08
N SER A 434 12.57 -14.12 4.93
CA SER A 434 11.92 -14.35 3.65
C SER A 434 12.77 -15.19 2.69
N PHE A 435 12.26 -15.39 1.48
CA PHE A 435 12.94 -16.07 0.38
C PHE A 435 12.83 -15.24 -0.89
N ASP A 436 13.77 -15.39 -1.83
CA ASP A 436 13.64 -14.76 -3.15
C ASP A 436 12.81 -15.64 -4.09
N ALA A 437 11.49 -15.41 -4.13
CA ALA A 437 10.58 -16.08 -5.05
C ALA A 437 10.80 -15.71 -6.52
N ARG A 438 11.64 -14.73 -6.82
CA ARG A 438 12.00 -14.25 -8.18
C ARG A 438 13.44 -14.55 -8.55
N ALA A 439 14.12 -15.42 -7.81
CA ALA A 439 15.48 -15.82 -8.10
C ALA A 439 15.64 -16.29 -9.55
N ARG A 440 16.71 -15.83 -10.22
CA ARG A 440 16.97 -16.16 -11.63
C ARG A 440 17.85 -17.41 -11.81
N THR A 441 18.47 -17.86 -10.75
CA THR A 441 19.36 -19.02 -10.73
C THR A 441 19.11 -19.88 -9.52
N ILE A 442 19.46 -21.14 -9.57
CA ILE A 442 19.40 -22.07 -8.43
C ILE A 442 20.26 -21.53 -7.26
N ASP A 443 21.43 -21.00 -7.56
CA ASP A 443 22.33 -20.43 -6.57
C ASP A 443 21.68 -19.20 -5.88
N SER A 444 21.09 -18.31 -6.64
CA SER A 444 20.34 -17.16 -6.08
C SER A 444 19.23 -17.64 -5.16
N PHE A 445 18.39 -18.58 -5.60
CA PHE A 445 17.31 -19.11 -4.77
C PHE A 445 17.81 -19.77 -3.49
N LEU A 446 18.85 -20.60 -3.57
CA LEU A 446 19.38 -21.34 -2.42
C LEU A 446 20.12 -20.44 -1.42
N ASN A 447 20.61 -19.29 -1.82
CA ASN A 447 21.38 -18.37 -0.99
C ASN A 447 20.66 -17.04 -0.67
N SER A 448 19.42 -16.85 -1.15
CA SER A 448 18.58 -15.70 -0.83
C SER A 448 17.57 -16.07 0.26
N GLN A 449 18.00 -16.02 1.49
CA GLN A 449 17.17 -16.25 2.68
C GLN A 449 17.60 -15.26 3.77
N PRO A 450 17.16 -14.01 3.69
CA PRO A 450 17.41 -13.06 4.76
C PRO A 450 16.72 -13.50 6.05
N GLY A 451 17.37 -13.21 7.17
CA GLY A 451 16.78 -13.26 8.49
C GLY A 451 15.77 -12.12 8.71
N PRO A 452 15.16 -12.05 9.89
CA PRO A 452 14.32 -10.92 10.26
C PRO A 452 15.06 -9.59 10.17
N GLU A 453 14.31 -8.53 9.91
CA GLU A 453 14.74 -7.15 10.13
C GLU A 453 14.03 -6.57 11.34
N GLU A 454 14.69 -5.72 12.09
CA GLU A 454 14.19 -5.13 13.31
C GLU A 454 14.21 -3.60 13.22
N VAL A 455 13.25 -2.96 13.88
CA VAL A 455 13.22 -1.51 14.05
C VAL A 455 12.95 -1.16 15.50
N THR A 456 13.76 -0.26 16.03
CA THR A 456 13.57 0.36 17.34
C THR A 456 13.24 1.83 17.14
N SER A 457 12.11 2.30 17.69
CA SER A 457 11.68 3.69 17.57
C SER A 457 11.49 4.35 18.92
N ILE A 458 11.99 5.59 19.03
CA ILE A 458 11.75 6.49 20.14
C ILE A 458 10.97 7.69 19.59
N GLU A 459 9.90 8.06 20.28
CA GLU A 459 9.08 9.20 19.90
C GLU A 459 8.79 10.08 21.13
N LEU A 460 8.87 11.39 20.92
CA LEU A 460 8.45 12.43 21.88
C LEU A 460 7.37 13.26 21.22
N GLY A 461 6.27 13.49 21.89
CA GLY A 461 5.19 14.25 21.30
C GLY A 461 4.42 15.13 22.25
N LEU A 462 3.71 16.07 21.64
CA LEU A 462 2.77 16.97 22.27
C LEU A 462 1.46 16.91 21.51
N LYS A 463 0.36 16.72 22.24
CA LYS A 463 -1.01 16.83 21.71
C LYS A 463 -1.73 17.92 22.49
N SER A 464 -2.29 18.90 21.77
CA SER A 464 -2.88 20.05 22.42
C SER A 464 -4.11 20.58 21.68
N THR A 465 -5.04 21.09 22.48
CA THR A 465 -6.27 21.71 22.02
C THR A 465 -6.47 23.00 22.82
N PHE A 466 -6.43 24.14 22.17
CA PHE A 466 -6.53 25.46 22.81
C PHE A 466 -7.80 26.19 22.41
N ASN A 467 -8.15 27.21 23.21
CA ASN A 467 -9.22 28.14 22.89
C ASN A 467 -10.57 27.44 22.68
N ASP A 468 -10.99 26.64 23.68
CA ASP A 468 -12.24 25.86 23.65
C ASP A 468 -12.40 24.97 22.40
N GLY A 469 -11.31 24.29 21.99
CA GLY A 469 -11.30 23.38 20.84
C GLY A 469 -11.11 24.06 19.47
N LYS A 470 -10.92 25.37 19.42
CA LYS A 470 -10.75 26.11 18.16
C LYS A 470 -9.37 25.93 17.53
N VAL A 471 -8.36 25.56 18.32
CA VAL A 471 -7.00 25.32 17.85
C VAL A 471 -6.55 23.95 18.30
N LEU A 472 -6.32 23.05 17.35
CA LEU A 472 -5.61 21.80 17.58
C LEU A 472 -4.17 21.99 17.07
N PHE A 473 -3.19 21.63 17.90
CA PHE A 473 -1.78 21.67 17.53
C PHE A 473 -1.05 20.46 18.11
N ASN A 474 -0.59 19.57 17.24
CA ASN A 474 0.13 18.36 17.62
C ASN A 474 1.52 18.40 16.98
N VAL A 475 2.51 17.91 17.73
CA VAL A 475 3.90 17.75 17.26
C VAL A 475 4.40 16.39 17.70
N ALA A 476 5.10 15.68 16.81
CA ALA A 476 5.87 14.48 17.12
C ALA A 476 7.31 14.64 16.61
N LEU A 477 8.27 14.28 17.45
CA LEU A 477 9.68 14.10 17.11
C LEU A 477 9.97 12.62 17.22
N PHE A 478 10.55 12.03 16.20
CA PHE A 478 10.83 10.59 16.19
C PHE A 478 12.24 10.29 15.69
N GLN A 479 12.80 9.19 16.19
CA GLN A 479 13.97 8.51 15.65
C GLN A 479 13.67 7.02 15.60
N ALA A 480 14.02 6.38 14.49
CA ALA A 480 13.91 4.94 14.27
C ALA A 480 15.25 4.40 13.77
N ASP A 481 15.81 3.46 14.53
CA ASP A 481 17.02 2.73 14.17
C ASP A 481 16.60 1.39 13.56
N TYR A 482 17.06 1.12 12.36
CA TYR A 482 16.68 -0.02 11.54
C TYR A 482 17.89 -0.94 11.37
N ASP A 483 17.78 -2.17 11.82
CA ASP A 483 18.82 -3.20 11.70
C ASP A 483 18.40 -4.28 10.69
N ASP A 484 19.39 -4.80 9.96
CA ASP A 484 19.26 -5.96 9.08
C ASP A 484 18.18 -5.79 7.97
N ILE A 485 18.09 -4.61 7.37
CA ILE A 485 17.11 -4.30 6.32
C ILE A 485 17.26 -5.27 5.16
N GLN A 486 16.13 -5.92 4.78
CA GLN A 486 16.09 -6.83 3.64
C GLN A 486 16.08 -6.07 2.33
N LYS A 487 17.07 -6.30 1.48
CA LYS A 487 17.22 -5.67 0.16
C LYS A 487 17.62 -6.70 -0.90
N LEU A 488 17.17 -6.46 -2.13
CA LEU A 488 17.71 -7.14 -3.31
C LEU A 488 19.05 -6.49 -3.66
N ALA A 489 20.13 -7.19 -3.44
CA ALA A 489 21.49 -6.71 -3.69
C ALA A 489 22.20 -7.53 -4.76
N LEU A 490 23.14 -6.90 -5.48
CA LEU A 490 24.06 -7.60 -6.38
C LEU A 490 25.32 -7.96 -5.62
N GLU A 491 25.64 -9.24 -5.58
CA GLU A 491 26.89 -9.76 -4.98
C GLU A 491 27.87 -10.24 -6.06
N GLU A 492 29.15 -10.16 -5.78
CA GLU A 492 30.17 -10.77 -6.60
C GLU A 492 30.14 -12.29 -6.43
N CYS A 493 30.26 -13.02 -7.52
CA CYS A 493 30.33 -14.47 -7.54
C CYS A 493 31.44 -14.97 -8.48
N ASP A 494 31.87 -16.22 -8.30
CA ASP A 494 32.92 -16.79 -9.13
C ASP A 494 32.39 -17.07 -10.55
N VAL A 495 32.99 -16.42 -11.55
CA VAL A 495 32.65 -16.59 -12.98
C VAL A 495 32.90 -18.01 -13.50
N ASN A 496 33.65 -18.83 -12.77
CA ASN A 496 33.91 -20.22 -13.13
C ASN A 496 32.81 -21.17 -12.67
N ILE A 497 31.81 -20.65 -11.94
CA ILE A 497 30.62 -21.42 -11.56
C ILE A 497 29.58 -21.19 -12.64
N ASP A 498 29.03 -22.27 -13.21
CA ASP A 498 28.02 -22.20 -14.31
C ASP A 498 26.79 -21.33 -13.96
N THR A 499 26.55 -21.11 -12.68
CA THR A 499 25.44 -20.30 -12.16
C THR A 499 25.73 -18.79 -12.06
N CYS A 500 26.98 -18.37 -12.35
CA CYS A 500 27.41 -16.98 -12.26
C CYS A 500 28.20 -16.50 -13.48
N PRO A 501 27.66 -16.56 -14.69
CA PRO A 501 28.41 -16.24 -15.92
C PRO A 501 28.80 -14.76 -16.05
N SER A 502 28.15 -13.86 -15.31
CA SER A 502 28.41 -12.43 -15.33
C SER A 502 29.39 -11.95 -14.23
N GLY A 503 29.81 -12.82 -13.33
CA GLY A 503 30.60 -12.47 -12.14
C GLY A 503 29.78 -11.77 -11.05
N ARG A 504 28.47 -11.64 -11.23
CA ARG A 504 27.54 -11.01 -10.28
C ARG A 504 26.21 -11.74 -10.27
N ILE A 505 25.61 -11.85 -9.10
CA ILE A 505 24.33 -12.49 -8.86
C ILE A 505 23.46 -11.61 -7.96
N GLN A 506 22.19 -11.53 -8.29
CA GLN A 506 21.21 -10.84 -7.44
C GLN A 506 20.73 -11.79 -6.36
N ARG A 507 20.73 -11.30 -5.13
CA ARG A 507 20.24 -12.03 -3.96
C ARG A 507 19.44 -11.12 -3.04
N LEU A 508 18.44 -11.69 -2.39
CA LEU A 508 17.72 -11.07 -1.30
C LEU A 508 18.49 -11.37 0.01
N ILE A 509 19.03 -10.34 0.65
CA ILE A 509 19.87 -10.46 1.85
C ILE A 509 19.53 -9.37 2.87
N ASN A 510 19.98 -9.51 4.11
CA ASN A 510 20.01 -8.41 5.08
C ASN A 510 21.20 -7.51 4.71
N ALA A 511 20.92 -6.43 3.99
CA ALA A 511 21.96 -5.65 3.32
C ALA A 511 22.27 -4.32 4.01
N ALA A 512 21.43 -3.81 4.91
CA ALA A 512 21.57 -2.44 5.36
C ALA A 512 21.20 -2.23 6.82
N LYS A 513 21.80 -1.19 7.41
CA LYS A 513 21.36 -0.52 8.63
C LYS A 513 21.07 0.93 8.33
N ALA A 514 20.12 1.53 9.04
CA ALA A 514 19.72 2.89 8.78
C ALA A 514 19.17 3.59 10.02
N THR A 515 19.36 4.91 10.05
CA THR A 515 18.70 5.79 11.00
C THR A 515 17.75 6.70 10.26
N ILE A 516 16.51 6.80 10.76
CA ILE A 516 15.48 7.66 10.22
C ILE A 516 14.99 8.56 11.35
N GLU A 517 15.08 9.86 11.16
CA GLU A 517 14.61 10.82 12.15
C GLU A 517 13.75 11.92 11.51
N GLY A 518 12.88 12.55 12.31
CA GLY A 518 12.03 13.59 11.74
C GLY A 518 11.12 14.28 12.73
N ILE A 519 10.37 15.22 12.15
CA ILE A 519 9.35 16.00 12.86
C ILE A 519 8.04 15.96 12.07
N GLU A 520 6.94 15.85 12.79
CA GLU A 520 5.59 15.89 12.23
C GLU A 520 4.78 16.93 13.01
N ILE A 521 4.07 17.77 12.26
CA ILE A 521 3.20 18.81 12.81
C ILE A 521 1.81 18.66 12.20
N GLU A 522 0.78 18.68 13.03
CA GLU A 522 -0.61 18.71 12.59
C GLU A 522 -1.33 19.86 13.29
N THR A 523 -2.08 20.64 12.54
CA THR A 523 -2.81 21.79 13.09
C THR A 523 -4.20 21.91 12.46
N LYS A 524 -5.16 22.33 13.28
CA LYS A 524 -6.48 22.76 12.83
C LYS A 524 -6.84 24.05 13.55
N LEU A 525 -7.23 25.05 12.79
CA LEU A 525 -7.61 26.36 13.27
C LEU A 525 -9.03 26.69 12.82
N SER A 526 -9.96 26.81 13.75
CA SER A 526 -11.28 27.41 13.51
C SER A 526 -11.16 28.93 13.60
N VAL A 527 -10.90 29.60 12.46
CA VAL A 527 -10.67 31.05 12.39
C VAL A 527 -11.94 31.82 12.72
N THR A 528 -13.07 31.34 12.21
CA THR A 528 -14.43 31.80 12.53
C THR A 528 -15.33 30.57 12.63
N ASP A 529 -16.60 30.76 12.98
CA ASP A 529 -17.60 29.67 12.94
C ASP A 529 -17.81 29.11 11.52
N GLN A 530 -17.35 29.82 10.50
CA GLN A 530 -17.51 29.44 9.09
C GLN A 530 -16.21 29.04 8.41
N LEU A 531 -15.05 29.51 8.89
CA LEU A 531 -13.76 29.28 8.25
C LEU A 531 -12.86 28.43 9.15
N SER A 532 -12.45 27.26 8.65
CA SER A 532 -11.40 26.44 9.24
C SER A 532 -10.21 26.30 8.30
N ILE A 533 -9.02 26.27 8.87
CA ILE A 533 -7.77 25.97 8.17
C ILE A 533 -7.15 24.75 8.85
N GLU A 534 -6.79 23.75 8.05
CA GLU A 534 -6.10 22.55 8.51
C GLU A 534 -4.73 22.49 7.80
N GLY A 535 -3.70 22.06 8.52
CA GLY A 535 -2.37 21.93 7.98
C GLY A 535 -1.64 20.73 8.56
N SER A 536 -0.82 20.11 7.74
CA SER A 536 0.13 19.09 8.17
C SER A 536 1.49 19.35 7.53
N LEU A 537 2.56 19.04 8.27
CA LEU A 537 3.94 19.13 7.79
C LEU A 537 4.71 17.92 8.31
N GLY A 538 5.45 17.26 7.43
CA GLY A 538 6.38 16.20 7.73
C GLY A 538 7.76 16.54 7.20
N TYR A 539 8.77 16.45 8.07
CA TYR A 539 10.17 16.47 7.70
C TYR A 539 10.77 15.12 8.10
N THR A 540 11.48 14.48 7.18
CA THR A 540 12.13 13.18 7.40
C THR A 540 13.55 13.22 6.85
N ASP A 541 14.52 12.94 7.70
CA ASP A 541 15.90 12.65 7.30
C ASP A 541 16.13 11.14 7.45
N ALA A 542 16.42 10.46 6.34
CA ALA A 542 16.62 9.01 6.28
C ALA A 542 17.95 8.71 5.60
N GLY A 543 18.85 8.08 6.33
CA GLY A 543 20.19 7.74 5.88
C GLY A 543 20.57 6.29 6.18
N PHE A 544 21.37 5.69 5.30
CA PHE A 544 21.99 4.39 5.56
C PHE A 544 23.26 4.57 6.39
N ASP A 545 23.36 3.83 7.48
CA ASP A 545 24.59 3.74 8.30
C ASP A 545 25.54 2.69 7.72
N GLU A 546 24.98 1.58 7.25
CA GLU A 546 25.69 0.49 6.58
C GLU A 546 24.86 0.01 5.38
N PHE A 547 25.51 -0.30 4.27
CA PHE A 547 24.89 -0.89 3.10
C PHE A 547 25.83 -1.91 2.47
N LEU A 548 25.41 -3.19 2.41
CA LEU A 548 26.18 -4.30 1.85
C LEU A 548 25.67 -4.61 0.43
N GLY A 549 26.61 -4.77 -0.52
CA GLY A 549 26.27 -5.13 -1.90
C GLY A 549 25.95 -3.92 -2.78
N PHE A 550 25.56 -4.20 -4.03
CA PHE A 550 25.13 -3.19 -5.01
C PHE A 550 23.61 -3.25 -5.11
N ASP A 551 22.98 -2.10 -5.29
CA ASP A 551 21.58 -2.05 -5.67
C ASP A 551 21.36 -2.84 -6.98
N ALA A 552 20.19 -3.47 -7.11
CA ALA A 552 19.81 -4.33 -8.24
C ALA A 552 19.92 -3.62 -9.61
N ASP A 553 19.90 -2.30 -9.65
CA ASP A 553 20.01 -1.47 -10.85
C ASP A 553 21.43 -1.39 -11.43
N GLY A 554 22.42 -2.00 -10.79
CA GLY A 554 23.67 -2.41 -11.43
C GLY A 554 24.67 -1.33 -11.78
N VAL A 555 24.70 -0.19 -11.07
CA VAL A 555 25.73 0.84 -11.32
C VAL A 555 27.08 0.38 -10.82
N ARG A 556 28.05 0.46 -11.72
CA ARG A 556 29.40 -0.03 -11.53
C ARG A 556 30.15 0.73 -10.45
N GLY A 557 30.80 -0.01 -9.59
CA GLY A 557 32.01 0.47 -8.90
C GLY A 557 31.83 0.90 -7.47
N TYR A 558 30.75 0.51 -6.83
CA TYR A 558 30.49 0.85 -5.45
C TYR A 558 30.61 -0.38 -4.56
N ASP A 559 31.55 -0.40 -3.65
CA ASP A 559 31.68 -1.40 -2.60
C ASP A 559 31.57 -0.68 -1.24
N PRO A 560 30.39 -0.70 -0.60
CA PRO A 560 30.19 -0.02 0.67
C PRO A 560 30.97 -0.65 1.83
N VAL A 561 31.43 -1.90 1.70
CA VAL A 561 32.28 -2.56 2.70
C VAL A 561 33.67 -1.96 2.72
N THR A 562 34.19 -1.51 1.56
CA THR A 562 35.50 -0.89 1.44
C THR A 562 35.47 0.63 1.43
N ASP A 563 34.29 1.25 1.27
CA ASP A 563 34.14 2.69 1.29
C ASP A 563 32.92 3.14 2.14
N PRO A 564 33.05 3.18 3.48
CA PRO A 564 31.94 3.57 4.37
C PRO A 564 31.45 5.01 4.19
N ILE A 565 32.25 5.90 3.58
CA ILE A 565 31.81 7.28 3.25
C ILE A 565 30.72 7.22 2.20
N ALA A 566 30.74 6.24 1.40
CA ALA A 566 29.85 6.08 0.32
C ALA A 566 28.46 5.52 0.73
N ALA A 567 28.37 4.60 1.70
CA ALA A 567 27.07 4.16 2.26
C ALA A 567 26.30 5.34 2.87
N ALA A 568 26.99 6.23 3.57
CA ALA A 568 26.41 7.46 4.11
C ALA A 568 25.95 8.47 3.04
N ALA A 569 26.38 8.30 1.78
CA ALA A 569 25.91 9.12 0.66
C ALA A 569 24.66 8.57 -0.02
N LEU A 570 24.29 7.30 0.22
CA LEU A 570 23.08 6.69 -0.32
C LEU A 570 21.83 7.26 0.36
N LYS A 571 20.76 7.43 -0.41
CA LYS A 571 19.47 7.91 0.10
C LYS A 571 18.44 6.80 0.10
N PHE A 572 17.47 6.90 1.00
CA PHE A 572 16.28 6.07 0.92
C PHE A 572 15.49 6.38 -0.35
N GLU A 573 14.97 5.33 -0.97
CA GLU A 573 14.16 5.42 -2.17
C GLU A 573 12.80 6.02 -1.86
N ARG A 574 12.38 7.01 -2.64
CA ARG A 574 11.05 7.63 -2.58
C ARG A 574 10.71 8.26 -1.23
N VAL A 575 11.71 8.81 -0.57
CA VAL A 575 11.56 9.54 0.68
C VAL A 575 11.83 11.02 0.44
N PRO A 576 10.80 11.84 0.23
CA PRO A 576 10.96 13.29 0.19
C PRO A 576 11.34 13.82 1.59
N GLU A 577 12.30 14.75 1.66
CA GLU A 577 12.70 15.32 2.96
C GLU A 577 11.58 16.18 3.56
N LEU A 578 10.81 16.88 2.74
CA LEU A 578 9.72 17.73 3.19
C LEU A 578 8.41 17.41 2.47
N THR A 579 7.34 17.22 3.24
CA THR A 579 5.97 17.19 2.73
C THR A 579 5.09 18.10 3.56
N TYR A 580 4.16 18.82 2.93
CA TYR A 580 3.13 19.54 3.66
C TYR A 580 1.82 19.62 2.91
N ASN A 581 0.75 19.80 3.67
CA ASN A 581 -0.59 20.07 3.14
C ASN A 581 -1.22 21.23 3.90
N ILE A 582 -1.93 22.09 3.18
CA ILE A 582 -2.75 23.16 3.75
C ILE A 582 -4.11 23.10 3.10
N MET A 583 -5.17 23.07 3.92
CA MET A 583 -6.54 23.03 3.45
C MET A 583 -7.36 24.11 4.15
N ALA A 584 -8.15 24.88 3.40
CA ALA A 584 -9.12 25.80 3.91
C ALA A 584 -10.54 25.34 3.57
N ASN A 585 -11.41 25.33 4.55
CA ASN A 585 -12.84 25.02 4.40
C ASN A 585 -13.65 26.24 4.84
N TYR A 586 -14.54 26.72 3.95
CA TYR A 586 -15.45 27.80 4.27
C TYR A 586 -16.90 27.34 4.11
N PHE A 587 -17.64 27.37 5.21
CA PHE A 587 -19.04 26.96 5.30
C PHE A 587 -19.94 28.17 5.38
N GLN A 588 -20.91 28.29 4.48
CA GLN A 588 -21.87 29.39 4.43
C GLN A 588 -23.31 28.87 4.49
N PRO A 589 -24.00 29.02 5.65
CA PRO A 589 -25.44 28.78 5.69
C PRO A 589 -26.18 29.90 4.94
N LEU A 590 -27.21 29.50 4.19
CA LEU A 590 -28.03 30.42 3.39
C LEU A 590 -29.38 30.67 4.06
N ALA A 591 -30.00 31.81 3.77
CA ALA A 591 -31.28 32.24 4.37
C ALA A 591 -32.47 31.30 4.07
N ASN A 592 -32.39 30.50 3.02
CA ASN A 592 -33.40 29.50 2.64
C ASN A 592 -33.18 28.13 3.32
N GLY A 593 -32.20 28.01 4.23
CA GLY A 593 -31.82 26.77 4.93
C GLY A 593 -30.93 25.83 4.12
N ALA A 594 -30.50 26.22 2.92
CA ALA A 594 -29.46 25.52 2.18
C ALA A 594 -28.06 25.91 2.68
N GLU A 595 -27.03 25.14 2.29
CA GLU A 595 -25.66 25.34 2.73
C GLU A 595 -24.70 25.32 1.54
N LEU A 596 -23.67 26.15 1.62
CA LEU A 596 -22.54 26.16 0.69
C LEU A 596 -21.27 25.81 1.42
N ASP A 597 -20.53 24.84 0.89
CA ASP A 597 -19.20 24.47 1.36
C ASP A 597 -18.18 24.75 0.26
N PHE A 598 -17.14 25.51 0.57
CA PHE A 598 -15.99 25.74 -0.28
C PHE A 598 -14.77 25.08 0.36
N ARG A 599 -14.08 24.26 -0.41
CA ARG A 599 -12.83 23.63 0.00
C ARG A 599 -11.74 23.91 -1.01
N ILE A 600 -10.57 24.28 -0.55
CA ILE A 600 -9.35 24.38 -1.32
C ILE A 600 -8.23 23.72 -0.55
N SER A 601 -7.42 22.90 -1.20
CA SER A 601 -6.26 22.24 -0.59
C SER A 601 -5.06 22.31 -1.52
N TYR A 602 -3.90 22.55 -0.92
CA TYR A 602 -2.61 22.52 -1.59
C TYR A 602 -1.70 21.53 -0.88
N SER A 603 -1.13 20.59 -1.61
CA SER A 603 -0.15 19.63 -1.12
C SER A 603 1.16 19.82 -1.85
N TYR A 604 2.26 19.73 -1.10
CA TYR A 604 3.62 19.81 -1.61
C TYR A 604 4.41 18.56 -1.23
N THR A 605 5.18 18.06 -2.18
CA THR A 605 6.13 16.96 -2.00
C THR A 605 7.47 17.43 -2.54
N ASP A 606 8.51 17.31 -1.72
CA ASP A 606 9.89 17.65 -2.12
C ASP A 606 10.44 16.64 -3.11
N ASP A 607 11.56 16.94 -3.74
CA ASP A 607 12.21 16.02 -4.67
C ASP A 607 12.73 14.76 -3.95
N PHE A 608 12.78 13.66 -4.68
CA PHE A 608 13.29 12.40 -4.15
C PHE A 608 13.89 11.52 -5.25
N TYR A 609 14.77 10.62 -4.83
CA TYR A 609 15.33 9.61 -5.71
C TYR A 609 14.47 8.35 -5.72
N ASN A 610 14.31 7.72 -6.88
CA ASN A 610 13.54 6.49 -7.03
C ASN A 610 14.36 5.21 -6.79
N ASN A 611 15.68 5.34 -6.61
CA ASN A 611 16.58 4.27 -6.18
C ASN A 611 17.63 4.77 -5.20
N ALA A 612 18.23 3.87 -4.43
CA ALA A 612 19.23 4.19 -3.42
C ALA A 612 20.52 4.79 -4.01
N LEU A 613 20.83 4.49 -5.26
CA LEU A 613 22.02 4.98 -5.97
C LEU A 613 21.90 6.44 -6.46
N MET A 614 20.78 7.09 -6.17
CA MET A 614 20.53 8.49 -6.52
C MET A 614 20.74 8.77 -8.03
N THR A 615 20.17 7.91 -8.87
CA THR A 615 20.24 8.07 -10.32
C THR A 615 19.46 9.31 -10.75
N GLU A 616 20.16 10.35 -11.17
CA GLU A 616 19.57 11.65 -11.58
C GLU A 616 18.53 11.52 -12.69
N ALA A 617 18.69 10.55 -13.60
CA ALA A 617 17.78 10.34 -14.72
C ALA A 617 16.37 9.92 -14.30
N ILE A 618 16.22 9.32 -13.10
CA ILE A 618 14.95 8.86 -12.55
C ILE A 618 14.57 9.59 -11.25
N LYS A 619 15.20 10.71 -10.97
CA LYS A 619 14.80 11.57 -9.86
C LYS A 619 13.43 12.17 -10.13
N THR A 620 12.58 12.19 -9.15
CA THR A 620 11.31 12.92 -9.17
C THR A 620 11.56 14.33 -8.64
N ASP A 621 11.26 15.36 -9.43
CA ASP A 621 11.35 16.75 -9.00
C ASP A 621 10.25 17.09 -7.99
N SER A 622 10.47 18.12 -7.18
CA SER A 622 9.45 18.60 -6.25
C SER A 622 8.20 19.09 -6.99
N TYR A 623 7.03 18.83 -6.43
CA TYR A 623 5.77 19.24 -7.05
C TYR A 623 4.73 19.67 -6.02
N GLY A 624 3.72 20.44 -6.51
CA GLY A 624 2.63 20.93 -5.71
C GLY A 624 1.29 20.78 -6.39
N LEU A 625 0.33 20.13 -5.72
CA LEU A 625 -0.99 19.85 -6.27
C LEU A 625 -2.04 20.73 -5.61
N LEU A 626 -2.85 21.41 -6.42
CA LEU A 626 -3.94 22.26 -5.98
C LEU A 626 -5.28 21.60 -6.34
N ASP A 627 -6.11 21.32 -5.32
CA ASP A 627 -7.45 20.80 -5.47
C ASP A 627 -8.47 21.80 -4.93
N ALA A 628 -9.66 21.85 -5.53
CA ALA A 628 -10.75 22.68 -5.05
C ALA A 628 -12.12 22.01 -5.24
N SER A 629 -13.07 22.33 -4.38
CA SER A 629 -14.47 21.93 -4.57
C SER A 629 -15.44 22.92 -3.97
N VAL A 630 -16.65 22.94 -4.56
CA VAL A 630 -17.81 23.69 -4.06
C VAL A 630 -18.98 22.74 -3.95
N SER A 631 -19.59 22.66 -2.79
CA SER A 631 -20.79 21.85 -2.55
C SER A 631 -21.98 22.72 -2.19
N TYR A 632 -23.14 22.38 -2.71
CA TYR A 632 -24.43 22.96 -2.36
C TYR A 632 -25.34 21.89 -1.78
N THR A 633 -25.67 22.01 -0.48
CA THR A 633 -26.63 21.13 0.20
C THR A 633 -28.00 21.79 0.17
N PHE A 634 -28.97 21.09 -0.44
CA PHE A 634 -30.35 21.59 -0.56
C PHE A 634 -31.07 21.49 0.79
N ALA A 635 -31.79 22.54 1.16
CA ALA A 635 -32.54 22.54 2.42
C ALA A 635 -33.56 21.40 2.49
N GLN A 636 -33.60 20.67 3.57
CA GLN A 636 -34.60 19.64 3.93
C GLN A 636 -34.79 18.53 2.86
N SER A 637 -33.80 18.28 2.02
CA SER A 637 -33.96 17.34 0.91
C SER A 637 -33.00 16.14 0.98
N GLY A 638 -31.99 16.14 1.88
CA GLY A 638 -30.93 15.13 1.86
C GLY A 638 -30.02 15.15 0.62
N LEU A 639 -30.24 16.12 -0.30
CA LEU A 639 -29.53 16.21 -1.57
C LEU A 639 -28.34 17.18 -1.47
N LYS A 640 -27.17 16.75 -1.95
CA LYS A 640 -25.95 17.57 -2.03
C LYS A 640 -25.35 17.46 -3.43
N LEU A 641 -25.05 18.61 -4.04
CA LEU A 641 -24.36 18.71 -5.32
C LEU A 641 -22.97 19.27 -5.11
N THR A 642 -21.94 18.58 -5.62
CA THR A 642 -20.54 18.99 -5.50
C THR A 642 -19.90 19.10 -6.88
N VAL A 643 -19.32 20.25 -7.18
CA VAL A 643 -18.40 20.45 -8.30
C VAL A 643 -16.98 20.40 -7.74
N PHE A 644 -16.08 19.64 -8.35
CA PHE A 644 -14.70 19.53 -7.90
C PHE A 644 -13.71 19.57 -9.07
N GLY A 645 -12.50 20.02 -8.78
CA GLY A 645 -11.32 19.90 -9.64
C GLY A 645 -10.15 19.37 -8.82
N LYS A 646 -9.36 18.51 -9.42
CA LYS A 646 -8.10 17.97 -8.88
C LYS A 646 -6.97 18.36 -9.79
N ASN A 647 -5.78 18.61 -9.19
CA ASN A 647 -4.60 19.11 -9.90
C ASN A 647 -4.97 20.28 -10.86
N ILE A 648 -5.75 21.25 -10.39
CA ILE A 648 -6.32 22.32 -11.22
C ILE A 648 -5.29 23.26 -11.84
N THR A 649 -4.03 23.16 -11.44
CA THR A 649 -2.88 23.85 -12.00
C THR A 649 -2.20 23.06 -13.11
N ASP A 650 -2.65 21.84 -13.38
CA ASP A 650 -2.08 20.90 -14.36
C ASP A 650 -0.57 20.67 -14.14
N GLU A 651 -0.19 20.49 -12.86
CA GLU A 651 1.18 20.17 -12.49
C GLU A 651 1.64 18.86 -13.13
N ASP A 652 2.82 18.89 -13.75
CA ASP A 652 3.46 17.71 -14.33
C ASP A 652 4.41 17.06 -13.31
N TYR A 653 4.11 15.84 -12.89
CA TYR A 653 4.90 15.13 -11.92
C TYR A 653 4.94 13.62 -12.21
N HIS A 654 5.89 12.93 -11.61
CA HIS A 654 6.01 11.49 -11.68
C HIS A 654 5.72 10.87 -10.32
N ASP A 655 4.78 9.92 -10.29
CA ASP A 655 4.51 9.14 -9.10
C ASP A 655 5.61 8.11 -8.81
N PHE A 656 6.26 7.63 -9.87
CA PHE A 656 7.28 6.60 -9.81
C PHE A 656 8.18 6.66 -11.04
N ALA A 657 9.45 6.32 -10.88
CA ALA A 657 10.38 6.13 -12.00
C ALA A 657 11.30 4.93 -11.71
N LEU A 658 11.69 4.23 -12.76
CA LEU A 658 12.56 3.07 -12.68
C LEU A 658 13.60 3.13 -13.79
N ASP A 659 14.86 2.86 -13.44
CA ASP A 659 15.93 2.61 -14.38
C ASP A 659 16.34 1.14 -14.30
N ASN A 660 16.08 0.39 -15.34
CA ASN A 660 16.54 -0.98 -15.45
C ASN A 660 17.61 -1.09 -16.55
N VAL A 661 18.25 -2.25 -16.63
CA VAL A 661 19.35 -2.48 -17.60
C VAL A 661 18.92 -2.25 -19.05
N LEU A 662 17.62 -2.26 -19.34
CA LEU A 662 17.08 -2.20 -20.70
C LEU A 662 16.43 -0.85 -21.02
N THR A 663 15.75 -0.24 -20.05
CA THR A 663 14.91 0.95 -20.26
C THR A 663 14.86 1.81 -18.99
N SER A 664 14.62 3.10 -19.18
CA SER A 664 14.28 4.04 -18.11
C SER A 664 12.83 4.43 -18.29
N LEU A 665 12.04 4.24 -17.26
CA LEU A 665 10.58 4.37 -17.28
C LEU A 665 10.09 5.38 -16.25
N THR A 666 9.03 6.10 -16.59
CA THR A 666 8.27 6.92 -15.63
C THR A 666 6.81 6.55 -15.67
N TRP A 667 6.17 6.67 -14.52
CA TRP A 667 4.72 6.65 -14.37
C TRP A 667 4.28 8.06 -14.00
N GLY A 668 3.61 8.72 -14.93
CA GLY A 668 3.17 10.10 -14.74
C GLY A 668 2.02 10.20 -13.76
N GLY A 669 1.96 11.33 -13.08
CA GLY A 669 0.88 11.67 -12.20
C GLY A 669 -0.46 11.92 -12.93
N VAL A 670 -1.49 12.13 -12.16
CA VAL A 670 -2.85 12.40 -12.67
C VAL A 670 -2.92 13.81 -13.24
N PRO A 671 -3.43 14.02 -14.49
CA PRO A 671 -3.64 15.35 -15.04
C PRO A 671 -4.69 16.15 -14.26
N ASP A 672 -4.94 17.40 -14.67
CA ASP A 672 -6.09 18.14 -14.19
C ASP A 672 -7.39 17.39 -14.53
N THR A 673 -8.27 17.25 -13.55
CA THR A 673 -9.57 16.57 -13.72
C THR A 673 -10.66 17.32 -13.03
N TYR A 674 -11.83 17.38 -13.69
CA TYR A 674 -13.01 18.03 -13.15
C TYR A 674 -14.19 17.05 -13.13
N GLY A 675 -15.09 17.27 -12.18
CA GLY A 675 -16.25 16.40 -12.05
C GLY A 675 -17.40 17.01 -11.25
N LEU A 676 -18.53 16.34 -11.35
CA LEU A 676 -19.75 16.62 -10.63
C LEU A 676 -20.15 15.40 -9.81
N ARG A 677 -20.46 15.60 -8.52
CA ARG A 677 -20.99 14.55 -7.64
C ARG A 677 -22.36 14.95 -7.12
N LEU A 678 -23.29 14.03 -7.21
CA LEU A 678 -24.61 14.13 -6.59
C LEU A 678 -24.69 13.10 -5.47
N THR A 679 -24.91 13.56 -4.24
CA THR A 679 -25.15 12.73 -3.07
C THR A 679 -26.57 12.89 -2.61
N TYR A 680 -27.27 11.78 -2.34
CA TYR A 680 -28.58 11.78 -1.70
C TYR A 680 -28.55 10.86 -0.50
N SER A 681 -28.90 11.39 0.68
CA SER A 681 -29.04 10.64 1.92
C SER A 681 -30.49 10.68 2.38
N PHE A 682 -31.00 9.51 2.74
CA PHE A 682 -32.29 9.31 3.34
C PHE A 682 -32.07 8.63 4.69
N ASP A 683 -32.37 9.36 5.76
CA ASP A 683 -32.31 8.89 7.15
C ASP A 683 -33.73 8.67 7.67
#